data_8b8cd87db011718867ca9675223669a3
#
_entry.id   8b8cd87db011718867ca9675223669a3
#
_cell.length_a   1.000
_cell.length_b   1.000
_cell.length_c   1.000
_cell.angle_alpha   90.00
_cell.angle_beta   90.00
_cell.angle_gamma   90.00
#
_symmetry.space_group_name_H-M   'P 1'
#
loop_
_entity.id
_entity.type
_entity.pdbx_description
1 polymer ?
#
loop_
_entity_poly.entity_id
_entity_poly.type
_entity_poly.pdbx_seq_one_letter_code
_entity_poly.pdbx_strand_id
1 'polypeptide(L)'
;MSGVAGSNLFRLEEATIDELHQAIKDGRTTCLAVVRHYIDRVRAFNGVASALVTQDGAAVPEATGTVRAMAPLRFPSQTVKASDVLPHLDKYKGPPLEFGRMEPTASDPEVQQQFGMVVGIPNAGQVNALATLNIRGERSVTCRGEFDRHPSLGPLPPAAPPVCEYFRHFPDALDRAAELDSTYGRNPDFEAMPMFGVVFSFKDPFDTKDMRSTGGGDARYDIDFPARDHVLVEQLRRKGAIIFAKAVNTEYNGRAGDPGGRHKPAKVLPSTLGYQRSTWGGNPSNPYDTRRSASLGSSSGSALSVSINLVMASLGEETRASCRGPANHNAVALILPHKSMLGFDGGAIGADIYCDRSGIHARTIGDCAKILDALKDPVAGYYDPRDPFTTVPRSSVLSSGYATHAKASGAPGTLEGMRLGIIRESMVYPMGSKTEEPIVTAAEREIKDILGGRLGAALVESSDPRWQRDPDLEQMATDFRGALAKLVPVFMPDLLFRLGRDGLPVFKEFAAAIVPTEFAPGKVFGSGTMQPIDYCVALAEGRTSPPSNLDLATIQQQELANTFRFHIAQYLMRRAADWKAQGFTETLADWPALNARSKFWGDDQRAAFENWEEVSDPRNTLGGRQGVNERIMLRELLRRVDMMVILENKLDALVRLHTPWPPGLIGGAYQYDIVSNLRPESLSGPNAGLTEILIPAGYVTTVYDPVFSLSKDATRYVSAPSHTPTSIPEPGLPFSLVFRAEPGKEDVLLKIASAYESASKRRIPPPVFGPLPMQSSAASS
;
A
#
# COMPACT_ATOMS: atom_id res chain seq x y z
N MET A 1 44.27 -24.64 26.65
CA MET A 1 43.13 -23.74 26.67
C MET A 1 42.86 -23.31 25.24
N SER A 2 42.09 -24.09 24.52
CA SER A 2 41.67 -23.75 23.13
C SER A 2 40.36 -23.00 23.23
N GLY A 3 40.42 -21.69 22.96
CA GLY A 3 39.25 -20.83 22.84
C GLY A 3 38.37 -21.33 21.69
N VAL A 4 37.17 -21.75 22.00
CA VAL A 4 36.11 -21.98 21.02
C VAL A 4 35.77 -20.61 20.45
N ALA A 5 36.23 -20.35 19.23
CA ALA A 5 35.78 -19.21 18.45
C ALA A 5 34.25 -19.34 18.29
N GLY A 6 33.50 -18.45 18.94
CA GLY A 6 32.08 -18.35 18.75
C GLY A 6 31.78 -18.18 17.24
N SER A 7 31.03 -19.10 16.67
CA SER A 7 30.61 -19.04 15.29
C SER A 7 29.85 -17.73 15.09
N ASN A 8 30.42 -16.82 14.33
CA ASN A 8 29.84 -15.52 13.95
C ASN A 8 28.72 -15.79 12.92
N LEU A 9 27.60 -16.38 13.40
CA LEU A 9 26.43 -16.67 12.58
C LEU A 9 25.86 -15.35 12.06
N PHE A 10 25.66 -15.27 10.77
CA PHE A 10 25.02 -14.11 10.14
C PHE A 10 23.57 -13.98 10.61
N ARG A 11 23.24 -12.80 11.12
CA ARG A 11 21.88 -12.48 11.52
C ARG A 11 21.15 -11.83 10.36
N LEU A 12 20.04 -12.44 9.93
CA LEU A 12 19.27 -11.97 8.76
C LEU A 12 18.26 -10.86 9.12
N GLU A 13 17.79 -10.85 10.38
CA GLU A 13 16.87 -9.79 10.83
C GLU A 13 17.54 -8.42 10.77
N GLU A 14 16.84 -7.49 10.15
CA GLU A 14 17.30 -6.11 9.85
C GLU A 14 18.52 -6.03 8.92
N ALA A 15 19.01 -7.14 8.38
CA ALA A 15 20.13 -7.12 7.45
C ALA A 15 19.78 -6.37 6.16
N THR A 16 20.72 -5.59 5.68
CA THR A 16 20.67 -4.93 4.37
C THR A 16 21.09 -5.89 3.25
N ILE A 17 20.81 -5.52 2.00
CA ILE A 17 21.23 -6.28 0.82
C ILE A 17 22.78 -6.41 0.79
N ASP A 18 23.53 -5.34 1.13
CA ASP A 18 24.99 -5.40 1.17
C ASP A 18 25.50 -6.38 2.24
N GLU A 19 24.90 -6.38 3.42
CA GLU A 19 25.28 -7.31 4.49
C GLU A 19 24.97 -8.76 4.14
N LEU A 20 23.84 -9.02 3.43
CA LEU A 20 23.53 -10.34 2.89
C LEU A 20 24.59 -10.78 1.87
N HIS A 21 24.89 -9.93 0.88
CA HIS A 21 25.88 -10.23 -0.14
C HIS A 21 27.28 -10.47 0.46
N GLN A 22 27.66 -9.67 1.45
CA GLN A 22 28.91 -9.87 2.15
C GLN A 22 28.92 -11.19 2.96
N ALA A 23 27.80 -11.54 3.59
CA ALA A 23 27.66 -12.80 4.32
C ALA A 23 27.74 -14.03 3.40
N ILE A 24 27.21 -13.93 2.17
CA ILE A 24 27.33 -14.98 1.16
C ILE A 24 28.78 -15.11 0.71
N LYS A 25 29.46 -14.00 0.38
CA LYS A 25 30.89 -14.00 0.02
C LYS A 25 31.77 -14.65 1.10
N ASP A 26 31.51 -14.29 2.34
CA ASP A 26 32.26 -14.83 3.51
C ASP A 26 31.88 -16.29 3.82
N GLY A 27 30.85 -16.83 3.17
CA GLY A 27 30.33 -18.18 3.45
C GLY A 27 29.63 -18.30 4.81
N ARG A 28 29.18 -17.19 5.37
CA ARG A 28 28.38 -17.16 6.62
C ARG A 28 26.92 -17.53 6.42
N THR A 29 26.45 -17.48 5.17
CA THR A 29 25.09 -17.93 4.76
C THR A 29 25.10 -18.39 3.31
N THR A 30 23.96 -18.97 2.87
CA THR A 30 23.68 -19.34 1.46
C THR A 30 22.27 -18.92 1.13
N CYS A 31 21.90 -18.86 -0.15
CA CYS A 31 20.53 -18.54 -0.59
C CYS A 31 19.52 -19.53 0.02
N LEU A 32 19.86 -20.81 0.05
CA LEU A 32 19.01 -21.85 0.65
C LEU A 32 18.81 -21.65 2.15
N ALA A 33 19.85 -21.28 2.89
CA ALA A 33 19.77 -20.98 4.31
C ALA A 33 18.88 -19.75 4.57
N VAL A 34 19.01 -18.72 3.73
CA VAL A 34 18.18 -17.50 3.81
C VAL A 34 16.69 -17.82 3.60
N VAL A 35 16.34 -18.62 2.58
CA VAL A 35 14.95 -18.99 2.32
C VAL A 35 14.38 -19.85 3.48
N ARG A 36 15.15 -20.82 3.99
CA ARG A 36 14.73 -21.62 5.14
C ARG A 36 14.46 -20.76 6.37
N HIS A 37 15.35 -19.82 6.66
CA HIS A 37 15.15 -18.88 7.76
C HIS A 37 13.84 -18.09 7.62
N TYR A 38 13.52 -17.58 6.42
CA TYR A 38 12.27 -16.86 6.18
C TYR A 38 11.05 -17.79 6.28
N ILE A 39 11.14 -19.05 5.84
CA ILE A 39 10.07 -20.05 6.05
C ILE A 39 9.80 -20.22 7.54
N ASP A 40 10.85 -20.40 8.36
CA ASP A 40 10.69 -20.57 9.81
C ASP A 40 10.07 -19.33 10.47
N ARG A 41 10.46 -18.13 10.04
CA ARG A 41 9.84 -16.89 10.52
C ARG A 41 8.37 -16.77 10.11
N VAL A 42 8.04 -17.12 8.86
CA VAL A 42 6.66 -17.14 8.41
C VAL A 42 5.81 -18.10 9.22
N ARG A 43 6.33 -19.30 9.50
CA ARG A 43 5.64 -20.28 10.36
C ARG A 43 5.43 -19.79 11.78
N ALA A 44 6.38 -19.00 12.31
CA ALA A 44 6.29 -18.44 13.65
C ALA A 44 5.33 -17.23 13.75
N PHE A 45 5.31 -16.34 12.74
CA PHE A 45 4.74 -15.01 12.88
C PHE A 45 3.62 -14.66 11.89
N ASN A 46 3.55 -15.31 10.73
CA ASN A 46 2.52 -14.94 9.74
C ASN A 46 1.11 -15.36 10.17
N GLY A 47 1.02 -16.46 10.84
CA GLY A 47 -0.09 -16.93 11.62
C GLY A 47 -1.39 -17.29 10.95
N VAL A 48 -2.42 -17.17 11.74
CA VAL A 48 -3.75 -17.77 11.59
C VAL A 48 -4.64 -17.02 10.60
N ALA A 49 -4.09 -16.23 9.72
CA ALA A 49 -4.81 -15.54 8.66
C ALA A 49 -5.86 -16.41 7.98
N SER A 50 -5.75 -17.64 8.22
CA SER A 50 -6.38 -18.67 7.43
C SER A 50 -7.12 -19.71 8.24
N ALA A 51 -7.30 -19.55 9.53
CA ALA A 51 -8.18 -20.43 10.29
C ALA A 51 -9.63 -20.16 9.87
N LEU A 52 -10.33 -21.22 9.49
CA LEU A 52 -11.77 -21.16 9.38
C LEU A 52 -12.35 -20.93 10.77
N VAL A 53 -13.17 -19.93 10.90
CA VAL A 53 -13.87 -19.60 12.14
C VAL A 53 -15.36 -19.53 11.88
N THR A 54 -16.15 -19.75 12.91
CA THR A 54 -17.59 -19.54 12.89
C THR A 54 -17.93 -18.05 12.85
N GLN A 55 -19.18 -17.69 12.66
CA GLN A 55 -19.63 -16.31 12.62
C GLN A 55 -19.42 -15.55 13.94
N ASP A 56 -19.40 -16.26 15.05
CA ASP A 56 -19.08 -15.76 16.38
C ASP A 56 -17.58 -15.83 16.72
N GLY A 57 -16.77 -16.20 15.73
CA GLY A 57 -15.31 -16.22 15.85
C GLY A 57 -14.75 -17.54 16.40
N ALA A 58 -15.56 -18.59 16.60
CA ALA A 58 -15.09 -19.87 17.09
C ALA A 58 -14.32 -20.64 16.01
N ALA A 59 -13.21 -21.32 16.38
CA ALA A 59 -12.46 -22.16 15.46
C ALA A 59 -13.27 -23.37 15.04
N VAL A 60 -13.16 -23.74 13.77
CA VAL A 60 -13.71 -25.00 13.26
C VAL A 60 -12.74 -26.10 13.63
N PRO A 61 -13.17 -27.13 14.40
CA PRO A 61 -12.30 -28.25 14.67
C PRO A 61 -11.98 -29.03 13.41
N GLU A 62 -10.72 -29.42 13.27
CA GLU A 62 -10.22 -30.35 12.27
C GLU A 62 -10.74 -30.14 10.84
N ALA A 63 -10.76 -28.92 10.35
CA ALA A 63 -10.82 -28.74 8.91
C ALA A 63 -9.58 -29.39 8.32
N THR A 64 -9.74 -30.61 7.83
CA THR A 64 -8.72 -31.25 7.00
C THR A 64 -8.66 -30.51 5.70
N GLY A 65 -7.69 -29.65 5.52
CA GLY A 65 -7.55 -28.88 4.31
C GLY A 65 -6.52 -27.79 4.45
N THR A 66 -6.30 -27.11 3.36
CA THR A 66 -5.48 -25.92 3.34
C THR A 66 -6.31 -24.74 3.82
N VAL A 67 -5.75 -24.01 4.74
CA VAL A 67 -6.22 -22.69 5.13
C VAL A 67 -6.13 -21.72 3.95
N ARG A 68 -6.73 -20.55 4.06
CA ARG A 68 -6.82 -19.55 2.99
C ARG A 68 -5.49 -19.14 2.36
N ALA A 69 -4.41 -19.11 3.13
CA ALA A 69 -3.07 -18.88 2.63
C ALA A 69 -2.41 -20.16 2.08
N MET A 70 -3.18 -21.23 1.88
CA MET A 70 -2.67 -22.55 1.54
C MET A 70 -1.63 -23.10 2.52
N ALA A 71 -1.40 -22.40 3.62
CA ALA A 71 -0.60 -22.94 4.70
C ALA A 71 -1.31 -24.14 5.29
N PRO A 72 -0.61 -25.25 5.58
CA PRO A 72 -1.23 -26.37 6.26
C PRO A 72 -1.78 -25.89 7.61
N LEU A 73 -2.97 -26.37 8.00
CA LEU A 73 -3.59 -26.09 9.31
C LEU A 73 -2.70 -26.52 10.50
N ARG A 74 -1.55 -27.12 10.23
CA ARG A 74 -0.55 -27.46 11.24
C ARG A 74 0.40 -26.31 11.44
N PHE A 75 0.07 -25.45 12.38
CA PHE A 75 1.06 -24.54 12.93
C PHE A 75 1.99 -25.33 13.86
N PRO A 76 3.30 -25.09 13.80
CA PRO A 76 4.24 -25.70 14.73
C PRO A 76 4.10 -25.20 16.18
N SER A 77 3.32 -24.15 16.42
CA SER A 77 2.93 -23.72 17.76
C SER A 77 1.75 -24.58 18.22
N GLN A 78 1.89 -25.21 19.38
CA GLN A 78 0.93 -26.02 20.09
C GLN A 78 -0.50 -25.89 19.56
N THR A 79 -0.94 -26.86 18.78
CA THR A 79 -2.35 -26.98 18.40
C THR A 79 -3.12 -27.30 19.66
N VAL A 80 -3.68 -26.30 20.27
CA VAL A 80 -4.69 -26.50 21.31
C VAL A 80 -5.88 -27.08 20.58
N LYS A 81 -6.42 -28.20 21.03
CA LYS A 81 -7.69 -28.71 20.48
C LYS A 81 -8.73 -27.63 20.69
N ALA A 82 -9.44 -27.24 19.63
CA ALA A 82 -10.46 -26.21 19.73
C ALA A 82 -11.50 -26.55 20.82
N SER A 83 -11.83 -27.81 21.03
CA SER A 83 -12.66 -28.29 22.13
C SER A 83 -12.14 -27.97 23.54
N ASP A 84 -10.82 -27.83 23.70
CA ASP A 84 -10.21 -27.56 25.01
C ASP A 84 -10.25 -26.06 25.35
N VAL A 85 -10.44 -25.22 24.35
CA VAL A 85 -10.47 -23.76 24.46
C VAL A 85 -11.89 -23.22 24.35
N LEU A 86 -12.76 -23.91 23.61
CA LEU A 86 -14.14 -23.56 23.35
C LEU A 86 -15.08 -24.69 23.77
N PRO A 87 -15.50 -24.73 25.03
CA PRO A 87 -16.30 -25.83 25.58
C PRO A 87 -17.70 -25.98 24.92
N HIS A 88 -18.08 -25.10 24.01
CA HIS A 88 -19.37 -25.12 23.35
C HIS A 88 -19.31 -25.35 21.83
N LEU A 89 -18.14 -25.68 21.29
CA LEU A 89 -17.97 -25.92 19.85
C LEU A 89 -18.78 -27.12 19.35
N ASP A 90 -19.01 -28.13 20.22
CA ASP A 90 -19.89 -29.26 20.00
C ASP A 90 -21.38 -28.87 19.86
N LYS A 91 -21.75 -27.67 20.29
CA LYS A 91 -23.10 -27.12 20.17
C LYS A 91 -23.31 -26.27 18.92
N TYR A 92 -22.30 -26.10 18.10
CA TYR A 92 -22.45 -25.37 16.84
C TYR A 92 -23.46 -26.06 15.92
N LYS A 93 -24.58 -25.40 15.67
CA LYS A 93 -25.67 -25.88 14.80
C LYS A 93 -25.85 -25.02 13.55
N GLY A 94 -24.83 -24.20 13.22
CA GLY A 94 -24.87 -23.33 12.04
C GLY A 94 -24.73 -24.11 10.72
N PRO A 95 -24.91 -23.41 9.59
CA PRO A 95 -24.69 -24.00 8.28
C PRO A 95 -23.26 -24.51 8.13
N PRO A 96 -23.02 -25.48 7.24
CA PRO A 96 -21.66 -25.93 6.95
C PRO A 96 -20.77 -24.75 6.60
N LEU A 97 -19.59 -24.68 7.25
CA LEU A 97 -18.64 -23.61 7.01
C LEU A 97 -18.01 -23.78 5.63
N GLU A 98 -18.13 -22.74 4.80
CA GLU A 98 -17.52 -22.78 3.47
C GLU A 98 -16.01 -22.67 3.58
N PHE A 99 -15.34 -23.61 2.96
CA PHE A 99 -13.89 -23.60 2.84
C PHE A 99 -13.44 -22.39 1.98
N GLY A 100 -12.50 -21.60 2.47
CA GLY A 100 -11.96 -20.45 1.74
C GLY A 100 -12.67 -19.11 2.05
N ARG A 101 -13.69 -19.08 2.88
CA ARG A 101 -14.30 -17.87 3.40
C ARG A 101 -13.93 -17.68 4.86
N MET A 102 -13.31 -16.52 5.20
CA MET A 102 -13.20 -16.13 6.60
C MET A 102 -14.50 -15.53 7.05
N GLU A 103 -15.10 -16.10 8.09
CA GLU A 103 -16.15 -15.42 8.81
C GLU A 103 -15.55 -14.22 9.55
N PRO A 104 -16.30 -13.12 9.67
CA PRO A 104 -15.89 -11.99 10.46
C PRO A 104 -15.63 -12.43 11.90
N THR A 105 -14.39 -12.34 12.35
CA THR A 105 -14.09 -12.46 13.78
C THR A 105 -14.41 -11.14 14.45
N ALA A 106 -15.16 -11.18 15.53
CA ALA A 106 -15.20 -10.06 16.44
C ALA A 106 -13.78 -9.76 16.92
N SER A 107 -13.43 -8.50 17.03
CA SER A 107 -12.14 -8.08 17.62
C SER A 107 -12.12 -8.25 19.14
N ASP A 108 -12.87 -9.22 19.65
CA ASP A 108 -12.85 -9.57 21.05
C ASP A 108 -11.50 -10.21 21.39
N PRO A 109 -10.74 -9.62 22.32
CA PRO A 109 -9.44 -10.17 22.72
C PRO A 109 -9.53 -11.62 23.20
N GLU A 110 -10.61 -12.02 23.85
CA GLU A 110 -10.79 -13.39 24.30
C GLU A 110 -10.97 -14.35 23.13
N VAL A 111 -11.75 -13.95 22.11
CA VAL A 111 -11.93 -14.73 20.89
C VAL A 111 -10.61 -14.82 20.12
N GLN A 112 -9.87 -13.74 20.02
CA GLN A 112 -8.56 -13.73 19.38
C GLN A 112 -7.57 -14.63 20.09
N GLN A 113 -7.56 -14.65 21.42
CA GLN A 113 -6.73 -15.56 22.22
C GLN A 113 -7.03 -17.02 21.93
N GLN A 114 -8.30 -17.36 21.79
CA GLN A 114 -8.75 -18.72 21.52
C GLN A 114 -8.24 -19.26 20.18
N PHE A 115 -7.94 -18.36 19.23
CA PHE A 115 -7.42 -18.72 17.90
C PHE A 115 -5.93 -18.51 17.72
N GLY A 116 -5.19 -18.29 18.78
CA GLY A 116 -3.79 -17.97 18.74
C GLY A 116 -3.50 -16.54 18.22
N MET A 117 -4.54 -15.75 18.02
CA MET A 117 -4.42 -14.32 17.76
C MET A 117 -4.47 -13.56 19.07
N VAL A 118 -3.38 -13.56 19.82
CA VAL A 118 -3.36 -12.89 21.11
C VAL A 118 -2.95 -11.44 20.94
N VAL A 119 -3.90 -10.58 21.12
CA VAL A 119 -3.74 -9.14 21.08
C VAL A 119 -2.81 -8.69 22.20
N GLY A 120 -1.70 -8.05 21.83
CA GLY A 120 -0.77 -7.45 22.78
C GLY A 120 0.11 -8.43 23.55
N ILE A 121 0.11 -9.73 23.24
CA ILE A 121 1.05 -10.69 23.79
C ILE A 121 2.17 -10.97 22.80
N PRO A 122 3.43 -10.87 23.21
CA PRO A 122 4.58 -11.22 22.39
C PRO A 122 4.47 -12.64 21.82
N ASN A 123 4.79 -12.80 20.53
CA ASN A 123 4.78 -14.09 19.82
C ASN A 123 3.40 -14.75 19.63
N ALA A 124 2.34 -14.09 20.01
CA ALA A 124 1.01 -14.48 19.59
C ALA A 124 0.64 -13.84 18.26
N GLY A 125 1.60 -13.18 17.70
CA GLY A 125 1.46 -12.30 16.60
C GLY A 125 1.35 -13.01 15.30
N GLN A 126 0.17 -13.26 14.98
CA GLN A 126 -0.16 -13.72 13.68
C GLN A 126 -0.75 -12.55 12.96
N VAL A 127 0.13 -11.94 12.21
CA VAL A 127 -0.12 -10.62 11.65
C VAL A 127 -0.73 -10.67 10.25
N ASN A 128 -0.80 -11.88 9.64
CA ASN A 128 -1.42 -12.07 8.33
C ASN A 128 -0.79 -11.23 7.21
N ALA A 129 0.53 -11.20 7.15
CA ALA A 129 1.25 -10.44 6.14
C ALA A 129 1.26 -11.11 4.76
N LEU A 130 1.39 -12.44 4.74
CA LEU A 130 1.57 -13.23 3.52
C LEU A 130 0.39 -14.15 3.27
N ALA A 131 -0.12 -14.12 2.03
CA ALA A 131 -1.30 -14.86 1.61
C ALA A 131 -0.98 -16.20 0.94
N THR A 132 0.14 -16.30 0.24
CA THR A 132 0.59 -17.49 -0.48
C THR A 132 2.11 -17.56 -0.41
N LEU A 133 2.64 -18.75 -0.13
CA LEU A 133 4.08 -19.00 -0.16
C LEU A 133 4.45 -19.76 -1.44
N ASN A 134 5.59 -19.42 -2.03
CA ASN A 134 6.15 -20.14 -3.17
C ASN A 134 6.88 -21.41 -2.71
N ILE A 135 6.10 -22.34 -2.16
CA ILE A 135 6.57 -23.65 -1.68
C ILE A 135 5.75 -24.72 -2.38
N ARG A 136 6.42 -25.77 -2.88
CA ARG A 136 5.76 -26.86 -3.61
C ARG A 136 4.58 -27.43 -2.82
N GLY A 137 3.48 -27.63 -3.52
CA GLY A 137 2.24 -28.15 -2.98
C GLY A 137 1.37 -27.13 -2.25
N GLU A 138 1.90 -25.94 -1.94
CA GLU A 138 1.20 -24.89 -1.20
C GLU A 138 0.91 -23.63 -2.05
N ARG A 139 1.51 -23.50 -3.22
CA ARG A 139 1.56 -22.27 -4.02
C ARG A 139 0.42 -22.12 -5.04
N SER A 140 -0.43 -23.14 -5.18
CA SER A 140 -1.61 -23.15 -6.07
C SER A 140 -2.74 -23.99 -5.47
N VAL A 141 -3.99 -23.64 -5.73
CA VAL A 141 -5.17 -24.45 -5.40
C VAL A 141 -5.48 -25.47 -6.49
N THR A 142 -5.25 -25.09 -7.73
CA THR A 142 -5.41 -25.97 -8.89
C THR A 142 -4.38 -27.12 -8.84
N CYS A 143 -3.12 -26.78 -8.57
CA CYS A 143 -1.99 -27.71 -8.52
C CYS A 143 -1.46 -27.88 -7.09
N ARG A 144 -2.32 -28.30 -6.17
CA ARG A 144 -1.99 -28.45 -4.74
C ARG A 144 -1.40 -29.83 -4.41
N GLY A 145 -0.64 -29.90 -3.32
CA GLY A 145 -0.08 -31.15 -2.78
C GLY A 145 0.70 -31.91 -3.84
N GLU A 146 0.37 -33.20 -4.03
CA GLU A 146 1.01 -34.10 -4.99
C GLU A 146 0.91 -33.65 -6.46
N PHE A 147 0.00 -32.74 -6.80
CA PHE A 147 -0.11 -32.17 -8.14
C PHE A 147 1.00 -31.16 -8.47
N ASP A 148 1.78 -30.75 -7.47
CA ASP A 148 2.94 -29.85 -7.61
C ASP A 148 4.24 -30.51 -7.13
N ARG A 149 4.32 -31.83 -7.11
CA ARG A 149 5.55 -32.49 -6.72
C ARG A 149 6.69 -32.25 -7.69
N HIS A 150 7.93 -32.33 -7.19
CA HIS A 150 9.11 -32.10 -8.00
C HIS A 150 9.14 -33.00 -9.25
N PRO A 151 9.52 -32.50 -10.44
CA PRO A 151 9.54 -33.28 -11.68
C PRO A 151 10.37 -34.58 -11.62
N SER A 152 11.46 -34.59 -10.85
CA SER A 152 12.30 -35.78 -10.68
C SER A 152 11.59 -36.94 -9.97
N LEU A 153 10.44 -36.72 -9.34
CA LEU A 153 9.65 -37.76 -8.67
C LEU A 153 8.71 -38.52 -9.61
N GLY A 154 8.84 -38.32 -10.93
CA GLY A 154 8.08 -39.03 -11.95
C GLY A 154 6.71 -38.38 -12.28
N PRO A 155 5.84 -39.08 -13.02
CA PRO A 155 4.59 -38.55 -13.53
C PRO A 155 3.63 -38.17 -12.40
N LEU A 156 2.78 -37.16 -12.67
CA LEU A 156 1.74 -36.75 -11.74
C LEU A 156 0.65 -37.83 -11.59
N PRO A 157 -0.11 -37.83 -10.50
CA PRO A 157 -1.29 -38.67 -10.36
C PRO A 157 -2.27 -38.46 -11.52
N PRO A 158 -2.98 -39.52 -11.98
CA PRO A 158 -3.94 -39.41 -13.10
C PRO A 158 -5.05 -38.37 -12.91
N ALA A 159 -5.38 -38.03 -11.66
CA ALA A 159 -6.39 -37.03 -11.33
C ALA A 159 -5.85 -35.58 -11.40
N ALA A 160 -4.56 -35.36 -11.65
CA ALA A 160 -4.00 -34.03 -11.75
C ALA A 160 -4.52 -33.29 -12.99
N PRO A 161 -4.95 -32.04 -12.87
CA PRO A 161 -5.27 -31.21 -14.03
C PRO A 161 -4.07 -31.13 -15.00
N PRO A 162 -4.28 -31.18 -16.32
CA PRO A 162 -3.15 -31.15 -17.29
C PRO A 162 -2.20 -29.96 -17.14
N VAL A 163 -2.73 -28.80 -16.72
CA VAL A 163 -1.94 -27.60 -16.47
C VAL A 163 -0.91 -27.79 -15.35
N CYS A 164 -1.11 -28.76 -14.45
CA CYS A 164 -0.17 -29.02 -13.36
C CYS A 164 1.14 -29.66 -13.84
N GLU A 165 1.11 -30.36 -14.97
CA GLU A 165 2.35 -30.82 -15.59
C GLU A 165 3.21 -29.65 -16.09
N TYR A 166 2.59 -28.58 -16.60
CA TYR A 166 3.27 -27.34 -16.93
C TYR A 166 3.76 -26.59 -15.68
N PHE A 167 2.89 -26.45 -14.67
CA PHE A 167 3.16 -25.69 -13.44
C PHE A 167 4.32 -26.22 -12.61
N ARG A 168 4.39 -27.54 -12.42
CA ARG A 168 5.40 -28.17 -11.56
C ARG A 168 6.85 -27.98 -12.03
N HIS A 169 7.05 -27.63 -13.31
CA HIS A 169 8.38 -27.33 -13.85
C HIS A 169 8.91 -25.96 -13.40
N PHE A 170 8.07 -25.07 -12.90
CA PHE A 170 8.55 -23.83 -12.26
C PHE A 170 9.19 -24.16 -10.90
N PRO A 171 10.45 -23.72 -10.67
CA PRO A 171 11.06 -23.89 -9.37
C PRO A 171 10.28 -23.14 -8.30
N ASP A 172 10.17 -23.71 -7.11
CA ASP A 172 9.73 -22.96 -5.93
C ASP A 172 10.88 -22.14 -5.34
N ALA A 173 10.65 -21.46 -4.22
CA ALA A 173 11.67 -20.63 -3.60
C ALA A 173 12.88 -21.44 -3.11
N LEU A 174 12.67 -22.67 -2.63
CA LEU A 174 13.75 -23.54 -2.17
C LEU A 174 14.55 -24.09 -3.36
N ASP A 175 13.87 -24.55 -4.42
CA ASP A 175 14.50 -25.01 -5.65
C ASP A 175 15.37 -23.90 -6.25
N ARG A 176 14.81 -22.67 -6.33
CA ARG A 176 15.53 -21.53 -6.88
C ARG A 176 16.75 -21.15 -6.03
N ALA A 177 16.62 -21.18 -4.72
CA ALA A 177 17.73 -20.91 -3.81
C ALA A 177 18.86 -21.96 -3.96
N ALA A 178 18.49 -23.23 -4.03
CA ALA A 178 19.45 -24.33 -4.26
C ALA A 178 20.15 -24.23 -5.64
N GLU A 179 19.40 -23.85 -6.68
CA GLU A 179 19.95 -23.58 -8.02
C GLU A 179 20.98 -22.45 -8.00
N LEU A 180 20.65 -21.31 -7.34
CA LEU A 180 21.58 -20.18 -7.19
C LEU A 180 22.85 -20.58 -6.46
N ASP A 181 22.72 -21.30 -5.34
CA ASP A 181 23.86 -21.77 -4.56
C ASP A 181 24.75 -22.75 -5.34
N SER A 182 24.14 -23.69 -6.08
CA SER A 182 24.89 -24.69 -6.87
C SER A 182 25.56 -24.11 -8.11
N THR A 183 24.92 -23.12 -8.75
CA THR A 183 25.41 -22.54 -10.01
C THR A 183 26.48 -21.50 -9.78
N TYR A 184 26.33 -20.63 -8.79
CA TYR A 184 27.16 -19.45 -8.58
C TYR A 184 28.01 -19.51 -7.31
N GLY A 185 27.64 -20.34 -6.34
CA GLY A 185 28.33 -20.46 -5.06
C GLY A 185 28.42 -19.15 -4.29
N ARG A 186 29.62 -18.83 -3.76
CA ARG A 186 29.87 -17.64 -2.94
C ARG A 186 30.25 -16.38 -3.72
N ASN A 187 30.59 -16.51 -4.99
CA ASN A 187 31.15 -15.43 -5.79
C ASN A 187 30.34 -15.22 -7.10
N PRO A 188 29.04 -14.96 -7.01
CA PRO A 188 28.29 -14.55 -8.20
C PRO A 188 28.78 -13.18 -8.68
N ASP A 189 28.48 -12.85 -9.91
CA ASP A 189 28.63 -11.48 -10.39
C ASP A 189 27.48 -10.62 -9.81
N PHE A 190 27.78 -9.92 -8.71
CA PHE A 190 26.81 -9.06 -8.04
C PHE A 190 26.47 -7.78 -8.84
N GLU A 191 27.23 -7.42 -9.87
CA GLU A 191 26.87 -6.32 -10.78
C GLU A 191 25.79 -6.79 -11.77
N ALA A 192 25.95 -7.97 -12.33
CA ALA A 192 24.96 -8.58 -13.21
C ALA A 192 23.72 -9.07 -12.44
N MET A 193 23.92 -9.55 -11.21
CA MET A 193 22.87 -10.07 -10.34
C MET A 193 22.79 -9.29 -8.99
N PRO A 194 22.43 -8.00 -9.02
CA PRO A 194 22.42 -7.14 -7.83
C PRO A 194 21.38 -7.56 -6.76
N MET A 195 20.48 -8.48 -7.10
CA MET A 195 19.46 -9.04 -6.19
C MET A 195 19.73 -10.51 -5.85
N PHE A 196 20.95 -10.98 -6.02
CA PHE A 196 21.31 -12.38 -5.75
C PHE A 196 20.98 -12.78 -4.31
N GLY A 197 20.11 -13.78 -4.15
CA GLY A 197 19.68 -14.28 -2.85
C GLY A 197 18.73 -13.37 -2.06
N VAL A 198 18.37 -12.21 -2.61
CA VAL A 198 17.40 -11.30 -1.98
C VAL A 198 15.99 -11.87 -2.12
N VAL A 199 15.31 -12.01 -0.99
CA VAL A 199 13.97 -12.62 -0.89
C VAL A 199 12.89 -11.57 -0.91
N PHE A 200 11.95 -11.72 -1.86
CA PHE A 200 10.87 -10.77 -2.09
C PHE A 200 9.48 -11.36 -1.84
N SER A 201 8.58 -10.52 -1.31
CA SER A 201 7.14 -10.69 -1.46
C SER A 201 6.58 -9.68 -2.47
N PHE A 202 5.43 -10.01 -3.02
CA PHE A 202 4.71 -9.14 -3.96
C PHE A 202 3.27 -9.01 -3.51
N LYS A 203 2.73 -7.80 -3.54
CA LYS A 203 1.29 -7.62 -3.36
C LYS A 203 0.54 -8.59 -4.28
N ASP A 204 -0.49 -9.23 -3.76
CA ASP A 204 -1.16 -10.35 -4.45
C ASP A 204 -1.58 -10.08 -5.91
N PRO A 205 -1.99 -8.85 -6.33
CA PRO A 205 -2.33 -8.58 -7.74
C PRO A 205 -1.18 -8.70 -8.74
N PHE A 206 0.09 -8.65 -8.31
CA PHE A 206 1.20 -8.88 -9.23
C PHE A 206 1.17 -10.32 -9.76
N ASP A 207 1.20 -10.49 -11.06
CA ASP A 207 1.26 -11.81 -11.68
C ASP A 207 2.60 -12.50 -11.36
N THR A 208 2.52 -13.71 -10.88
CA THR A 208 3.64 -14.61 -10.64
C THR A 208 3.25 -15.99 -11.16
N LYS A 209 3.92 -16.45 -12.23
CA LYS A 209 3.56 -17.71 -12.94
C LYS A 209 3.67 -18.96 -12.07
N ASP A 210 4.34 -18.86 -10.94
CA ASP A 210 4.59 -19.95 -10.00
C ASP A 210 3.80 -19.84 -8.69
N MET A 211 2.87 -18.89 -8.60
CA MET A 211 1.98 -18.75 -7.46
C MET A 211 0.59 -18.29 -7.85
N ARG A 212 -0.37 -18.61 -7.00
CA ARG A 212 -1.74 -18.12 -7.11
C ARG A 212 -1.77 -16.59 -7.06
N SER A 213 -2.65 -15.98 -7.88
CA SER A 213 -3.00 -14.57 -7.84
C SER A 213 -4.51 -14.44 -7.64
N THR A 214 -4.94 -13.84 -6.52
CA THR A 214 -6.37 -13.77 -6.14
C THR A 214 -6.94 -12.37 -6.18
N GLY A 215 -6.10 -11.35 -6.22
CA GLY A 215 -6.52 -9.97 -5.99
C GLY A 215 -7.10 -9.72 -4.58
N GLY A 216 -6.88 -10.65 -3.64
CA GLY A 216 -7.44 -10.61 -2.29
C GLY A 216 -8.90 -11.08 -2.20
N GLY A 217 -9.59 -11.27 -3.33
CA GLY A 217 -11.02 -11.60 -3.38
C GLY A 217 -11.34 -13.09 -3.51
N ASP A 218 -10.36 -13.96 -3.30
CA ASP A 218 -10.50 -15.41 -3.47
C ASP A 218 -11.29 -15.77 -4.73
N ALA A 219 -10.93 -15.15 -5.84
CA ALA A 219 -11.58 -15.40 -7.12
C ALA A 219 -11.31 -16.83 -7.60
N ARG A 220 -12.34 -17.44 -8.15
CA ARG A 220 -12.24 -18.75 -8.77
C ARG A 220 -11.92 -18.58 -10.26
N TYR A 221 -10.65 -18.42 -10.56
CA TYR A 221 -10.14 -18.55 -11.91
C TYR A 221 -10.23 -20.02 -12.34
N ASP A 222 -10.35 -20.28 -13.64
CA ASP A 222 -10.26 -21.65 -14.14
C ASP A 222 -8.85 -22.22 -13.90
N ILE A 223 -7.83 -21.36 -14.01
CA ILE A 223 -6.45 -21.62 -13.59
C ILE A 223 -6.03 -20.54 -12.62
N ASP A 224 -5.78 -20.86 -11.37
CA ASP A 224 -5.59 -19.89 -10.30
C ASP A 224 -4.27 -19.09 -10.32
N PHE A 225 -3.30 -19.52 -11.11
CA PHE A 225 -2.04 -18.82 -11.34
C PHE A 225 -1.98 -18.24 -12.77
N PRO A 226 -1.26 -17.12 -12.99
CA PRO A 226 -1.10 -16.54 -14.32
C PRO A 226 -0.08 -17.34 -15.18
N ALA A 227 -0.20 -17.24 -16.49
CA ALA A 227 0.71 -17.92 -17.42
C ALA A 227 2.10 -17.27 -17.49
N ARG A 228 2.22 -16.00 -17.08
CA ARG A 228 3.48 -15.25 -17.10
C ARG A 228 3.64 -14.38 -15.86
N ASP A 229 4.86 -13.98 -15.60
CA ASP A 229 5.18 -13.02 -14.54
C ASP A 229 4.79 -11.59 -14.93
N HIS A 230 4.55 -10.75 -13.93
CA HIS A 230 4.61 -9.31 -14.05
C HIS A 230 6.02 -8.88 -14.50
N VAL A 231 6.12 -7.83 -15.30
CA VAL A 231 7.40 -7.36 -15.87
C VAL A 231 8.47 -7.12 -14.78
N LEU A 232 8.11 -6.57 -13.63
CA LEU A 232 9.06 -6.34 -12.54
C LEU A 232 9.46 -7.64 -11.83
N VAL A 233 8.57 -8.62 -11.74
CA VAL A 233 8.88 -9.96 -11.18
C VAL A 233 9.90 -10.65 -12.07
N GLU A 234 9.68 -10.63 -13.39
CA GLU A 234 10.60 -11.21 -14.37
C GLU A 234 11.98 -10.53 -14.30
N GLN A 235 12.03 -9.20 -14.23
CA GLN A 235 13.29 -8.46 -14.11
C GLN A 235 14.06 -8.85 -12.85
N LEU A 236 13.39 -8.96 -11.70
CA LEU A 236 14.02 -9.36 -10.43
C LEU A 236 14.55 -10.79 -10.49
N ARG A 237 13.77 -11.75 -11.09
CA ARG A 237 14.26 -13.13 -11.27
C ARG A 237 15.54 -13.18 -12.08
N ARG A 238 15.63 -12.44 -13.18
CA ARG A 238 16.84 -12.36 -14.01
C ARG A 238 18.04 -11.80 -13.27
N LYS A 239 17.81 -10.99 -12.24
CA LYS A 239 18.84 -10.36 -11.40
C LYS A 239 19.15 -11.11 -10.10
N GLY A 240 18.73 -12.39 -10.03
CA GLY A 240 19.09 -13.29 -8.93
C GLY A 240 18.15 -13.25 -7.72
N ALA A 241 17.03 -12.51 -7.78
CA ALA A 241 16.05 -12.48 -6.71
C ALA A 241 15.30 -13.81 -6.55
N ILE A 242 14.88 -14.06 -5.32
CA ILE A 242 14.02 -15.19 -4.96
C ILE A 242 12.61 -14.66 -4.72
N ILE A 243 11.66 -15.09 -5.55
CA ILE A 243 10.25 -14.74 -5.46
C ILE A 243 9.60 -15.71 -4.48
N PHE A 244 9.33 -15.22 -3.28
CA PHE A 244 9.03 -16.07 -2.13
C PHE A 244 7.56 -16.14 -1.78
N ALA A 245 6.83 -15.02 -1.87
CA ALA A 245 5.46 -14.99 -1.37
C ALA A 245 4.59 -13.93 -2.04
N LYS A 246 3.28 -14.14 -1.94
CA LYS A 246 2.25 -13.12 -2.20
C LYS A 246 1.89 -12.45 -0.90
N ALA A 247 1.94 -11.13 -0.87
CA ALA A 247 1.58 -10.32 0.27
C ALA A 247 0.08 -10.01 0.28
N VAL A 248 -0.54 -10.03 1.44
CA VAL A 248 -1.96 -9.73 1.61
C VAL A 248 -2.27 -8.30 1.15
N ASN A 249 -3.36 -8.17 0.41
CA ASN A 249 -3.95 -6.90 0.04
C ASN A 249 -5.46 -6.91 0.32
N THR A 250 -6.08 -5.74 0.32
CA THR A 250 -7.54 -5.68 0.34
C THR A 250 -8.14 -6.26 -0.93
N GLU A 251 -9.34 -6.80 -0.82
CA GLU A 251 -10.08 -7.37 -1.95
C GLU A 251 -10.11 -6.38 -3.13
N TYR A 252 -9.47 -6.74 -4.23
CA TYR A 252 -9.31 -5.92 -5.46
C TYR A 252 -8.90 -4.47 -5.20
N ASN A 253 -8.04 -4.23 -4.20
CA ASN A 253 -7.61 -2.91 -3.75
C ASN A 253 -8.76 -1.98 -3.31
N GLY A 254 -9.97 -2.52 -3.17
CA GLY A 254 -11.15 -1.79 -2.77
C GLY A 254 -11.19 -1.49 -1.27
N ARG A 255 -12.18 -0.69 -0.90
CA ARG A 255 -12.43 -0.35 0.50
C ARG A 255 -13.71 -1.04 0.96
N ALA A 256 -13.62 -1.78 2.04
CA ALA A 256 -14.81 -2.16 2.76
C ALA A 256 -15.61 -0.91 3.15
N GLY A 257 -16.89 -0.91 2.81
CA GLY A 257 -17.78 0.21 3.11
C GLY A 257 -17.56 1.48 2.29
N ASP A 258 -16.78 1.43 1.22
CA ASP A 258 -16.84 2.48 0.21
C ASP A 258 -18.22 2.41 -0.46
N PRO A 259 -19.11 3.40 -0.28
CA PRO A 259 -20.45 3.35 -0.85
C PRO A 259 -20.46 3.40 -2.38
N GLY A 260 -19.30 3.22 -2.99
CA GLY A 260 -19.17 3.10 -4.44
C GLY A 260 -19.55 4.35 -5.20
N GLY A 261 -19.08 5.45 -4.75
CA GLY A 261 -19.33 6.72 -5.40
C GLY A 261 -20.38 7.57 -4.69
N ARG A 262 -20.27 8.84 -4.92
CA ARG A 262 -21.04 9.89 -4.23
C ARG A 262 -22.49 9.99 -4.63
N HIS A 263 -22.95 9.15 -5.54
CA HIS A 263 -24.25 9.29 -6.16
C HIS A 263 -25.33 8.36 -5.62
N LYS A 264 -24.96 7.32 -4.86
CA LYS A 264 -25.94 6.41 -4.22
C LYS A 264 -25.59 6.13 -2.77
N PRO A 265 -26.57 6.14 -1.86
CA PRO A 265 -26.36 5.69 -0.50
C PRO A 265 -25.96 4.22 -0.49
N ALA A 266 -25.07 3.84 0.42
CA ALA A 266 -24.71 2.44 0.61
C ALA A 266 -25.98 1.61 0.89
N LYS A 267 -26.14 0.51 0.16
CA LYS A 267 -27.26 -0.42 0.41
C LYS A 267 -27.05 -1.24 1.69
N VAL A 268 -25.80 -1.38 2.10
CA VAL A 268 -25.38 -2.15 3.28
C VAL A 268 -24.42 -1.27 4.10
N LEU A 269 -24.60 -1.27 5.42
CA LEU A 269 -23.71 -0.57 6.32
C LEU A 269 -22.29 -1.14 6.23
N PRO A 270 -21.25 -0.28 6.28
CA PRO A 270 -19.89 -0.74 6.37
C PRO A 270 -19.68 -1.67 7.56
N SER A 271 -18.94 -2.74 7.37
CA SER A 271 -18.58 -3.65 8.45
C SER A 271 -17.71 -2.94 9.49
N THR A 272 -17.89 -3.30 10.75
CA THR A 272 -17.04 -2.87 11.86
C THR A 272 -15.71 -3.64 11.93
N LEU A 273 -15.48 -4.62 11.05
CA LEU A 273 -14.37 -5.58 11.14
C LEU A 273 -13.03 -5.09 10.59
N GLY A 274 -12.89 -3.80 10.40
CA GLY A 274 -11.66 -3.21 9.90
C GLY A 274 -11.61 -3.13 8.37
N TYR A 275 -10.67 -2.34 7.93
CA TYR A 275 -10.61 -1.86 6.56
C TYR A 275 -9.76 -2.73 5.64
N GLN A 276 -8.69 -3.29 6.17
CA GLN A 276 -7.63 -3.95 5.40
C GLN A 276 -7.77 -5.47 5.46
N ARG A 277 -8.89 -5.96 5.02
CA ARG A 277 -9.18 -7.39 5.02
C ARG A 277 -9.15 -7.98 3.63
N SER A 278 -8.85 -9.25 3.57
CA SER A 278 -8.81 -10.04 2.37
C SER A 278 -9.50 -11.37 2.61
N THR A 279 -10.35 -11.80 1.70
CA THR A 279 -10.95 -13.13 1.78
C THR A 279 -9.90 -14.23 1.68
N TRP A 280 -8.82 -13.98 0.96
CA TRP A 280 -7.74 -14.97 0.80
C TRP A 280 -6.62 -14.85 1.84
N GLY A 281 -6.43 -13.77 2.49
CA GLY A 281 -5.28 -13.58 3.41
C GLY A 281 -5.66 -13.14 4.82
N GLY A 282 -6.90 -12.77 5.04
CA GLY A 282 -7.35 -12.30 6.33
C GLY A 282 -7.15 -10.81 6.57
N ASN A 283 -7.15 -10.43 7.83
CA ASN A 283 -7.01 -9.06 8.29
C ASN A 283 -5.59 -8.83 8.84
N PRO A 284 -4.72 -8.08 8.15
CA PRO A 284 -3.38 -7.81 8.64
C PRO A 284 -3.37 -6.94 9.89
N SER A 285 -2.60 -7.34 10.90
CA SER A 285 -2.45 -6.63 12.17
C SER A 285 -1.19 -5.79 12.21
N ASN A 286 -1.26 -4.65 12.90
CA ASN A 286 -0.12 -3.76 13.08
C ASN A 286 0.94 -4.43 14.00
N PRO A 287 2.22 -4.43 13.63
CA PRO A 287 3.23 -5.16 14.40
C PRO A 287 3.67 -4.44 15.69
N TYR A 288 3.28 -3.19 15.88
CA TYR A 288 3.55 -2.41 17.10
C TYR A 288 2.37 -2.44 18.09
N ASP A 289 1.16 -2.71 17.58
CA ASP A 289 -0.03 -2.99 18.39
C ASP A 289 -0.98 -3.88 17.58
N THR A 290 -0.97 -5.17 17.87
CA THR A 290 -1.72 -6.18 17.11
C THR A 290 -3.24 -6.05 17.22
N ARG A 291 -3.75 -5.20 18.12
CA ARG A 291 -5.16 -4.83 18.17
C ARG A 291 -5.59 -3.93 17.02
N ARG A 292 -4.62 -3.39 16.26
CA ARG A 292 -4.83 -2.40 15.21
C ARG A 292 -4.59 -3.00 13.83
N SER A 293 -5.21 -2.41 12.83
CA SER A 293 -4.94 -2.75 11.44
C SER A 293 -3.51 -2.37 11.05
N ALA A 294 -2.88 -3.20 10.23
CA ALA A 294 -1.56 -2.90 9.70
C ALA A 294 -1.53 -1.63 8.84
N SER A 295 -2.68 -1.15 8.33
CA SER A 295 -2.65 -0.06 7.37
C SER A 295 -4.00 0.55 7.04
N LEU A 296 -3.95 1.75 6.46
CA LEU A 296 -5.03 2.41 5.73
C LEU A 296 -4.90 2.26 4.20
N GLY A 297 -4.01 1.41 3.70
CA GLY A 297 -3.77 1.22 2.28
C GLY A 297 -3.84 -0.25 1.87
N SER A 298 -4.00 -0.56 0.56
CA SER A 298 -4.25 -1.93 0.13
C SER A 298 -3.01 -2.83 0.12
N SER A 299 -1.77 -2.29 0.15
CA SER A 299 -0.51 -3.07 0.22
C SER A 299 -0.09 -3.39 1.66
N SER A 300 -1.06 -3.70 2.55
CA SER A 300 -0.79 -3.93 3.96
C SER A 300 0.22 -5.04 4.22
N GLY A 301 0.07 -6.18 3.56
CA GLY A 301 1.00 -7.29 3.69
C GLY A 301 2.39 -6.99 3.14
N SER A 302 2.50 -6.14 2.10
CA SER A 302 3.81 -5.77 1.53
C SER A 302 4.69 -5.06 2.56
N ALA A 303 4.19 -3.99 3.17
CA ALA A 303 4.96 -3.27 4.18
C ALA A 303 5.14 -4.09 5.46
N LEU A 304 4.10 -4.81 5.90
CA LEU A 304 4.14 -5.63 7.11
C LEU A 304 5.16 -6.77 7.03
N SER A 305 5.24 -7.49 5.89
CA SER A 305 6.19 -8.58 5.70
C SER A 305 7.65 -8.12 5.78
N VAL A 306 7.94 -6.89 5.32
CA VAL A 306 9.25 -6.25 5.45
C VAL A 306 9.51 -5.82 6.89
N SER A 307 8.51 -5.21 7.53
CA SER A 307 8.62 -4.68 8.90
C SER A 307 9.03 -5.72 9.92
N ILE A 308 8.44 -6.93 9.83
CA ILE A 308 8.67 -8.04 10.78
C ILE A 308 9.67 -9.08 10.25
N ASN A 309 10.42 -8.74 9.22
CA ASN A 309 11.48 -9.62 8.67
C ASN A 309 10.95 -10.99 8.18
N LEU A 310 9.83 -11.04 7.48
CA LEU A 310 9.39 -12.23 6.73
C LEU A 310 9.99 -12.29 5.33
N VAL A 311 10.47 -11.15 4.84
CA VAL A 311 11.19 -10.97 3.57
C VAL A 311 12.19 -9.82 3.72
N MET A 312 13.09 -9.65 2.75
CA MET A 312 13.98 -8.49 2.73
C MET A 312 13.31 -7.25 2.16
N ALA A 313 12.52 -7.43 1.11
CA ALA A 313 11.83 -6.33 0.44
C ALA A 313 10.51 -6.80 -0.16
N SER A 314 9.65 -5.86 -0.52
CA SER A 314 8.35 -6.13 -1.13
C SER A 314 7.98 -5.08 -2.17
N LEU A 315 7.35 -5.51 -3.24
CA LEU A 315 6.69 -4.60 -4.16
C LEU A 315 5.20 -4.49 -3.83
N GLY A 316 4.76 -3.27 -3.65
CA GLY A 316 3.36 -2.90 -3.50
C GLY A 316 2.83 -2.18 -4.73
N GLU A 317 1.53 -2.01 -4.77
CA GLU A 317 0.83 -1.24 -5.79
C GLU A 317 0.04 -0.12 -5.11
N GLU A 318 0.11 1.05 -5.69
CA GLU A 318 -0.60 2.22 -5.20
C GLU A 318 -1.50 2.85 -6.25
N THR A 319 -2.77 3.09 -5.86
CA THR A 319 -3.72 3.91 -6.59
C THR A 319 -3.84 5.30 -5.95
N ARG A 320 -3.99 5.37 -4.62
CA ARG A 320 -4.09 6.62 -3.83
C ARG A 320 -2.97 6.72 -2.80
N ALA A 321 -3.03 5.89 -1.78
CA ALA A 321 -2.05 5.81 -0.69
C ALA A 321 -1.75 4.37 -0.31
N SER A 322 -1.97 3.43 -1.23
CA SER A 322 -1.95 2.00 -0.94
C SER A 322 -0.56 1.43 -0.62
N CYS A 323 0.52 2.13 -0.95
CA CYS A 323 1.87 1.81 -0.47
C CYS A 323 2.27 2.68 0.73
N ARG A 324 1.93 3.99 0.68
CA ARG A 324 2.34 4.96 1.69
C ARG A 324 1.69 4.71 3.05
N GLY A 325 0.38 4.43 3.08
CA GLY A 325 -0.30 4.08 4.33
C GLY A 325 0.31 2.87 5.03
N PRO A 326 0.48 1.74 4.34
CA PRO A 326 1.22 0.60 4.89
C PRO A 326 2.63 0.92 5.35
N ALA A 327 3.43 1.60 4.55
CA ALA A 327 4.81 1.97 4.91
C ALA A 327 4.84 2.81 6.20
N ASN A 328 3.94 3.81 6.32
CA ASN A 328 3.80 4.66 7.51
C ASN A 328 3.49 3.85 8.77
N HIS A 329 2.49 2.97 8.70
CA HIS A 329 2.01 2.25 9.87
C HIS A 329 2.89 1.06 10.28
N ASN A 330 3.83 0.65 9.43
CA ASN A 330 4.73 -0.47 9.67
C ASN A 330 6.20 -0.03 9.81
N ALA A 331 6.47 1.27 9.88
CA ALA A 331 7.81 1.84 10.01
C ALA A 331 8.81 1.28 8.99
N VAL A 332 8.46 1.26 7.71
CA VAL A 332 9.34 0.87 6.61
C VAL A 332 9.56 2.02 5.64
N ALA A 333 10.71 2.02 4.98
CA ALA A 333 11.01 2.95 3.91
C ALA A 333 10.23 2.56 2.64
N LEU A 334 9.86 3.58 1.86
CA LEU A 334 9.16 3.39 0.58
C LEU A 334 9.69 4.38 -0.44
N ILE A 335 9.94 3.91 -1.66
CA ILE A 335 10.10 4.78 -2.83
C ILE A 335 8.99 4.54 -3.85
N LEU A 336 8.38 5.63 -4.28
CA LEU A 336 7.45 5.70 -5.42
C LEU A 336 8.13 6.59 -6.47
N PRO A 337 8.88 6.02 -7.42
CA PRO A 337 9.55 6.82 -8.45
C PRO A 337 8.52 7.42 -9.42
N HIS A 338 8.93 8.35 -10.26
CA HIS A 338 8.02 8.89 -11.27
C HIS A 338 7.48 7.77 -12.19
N LYS A 339 6.27 7.97 -12.69
CA LYS A 339 5.45 6.87 -13.23
C LYS A 339 6.04 6.16 -14.46
N SER A 340 6.91 6.82 -15.22
CA SER A 340 7.56 6.22 -16.40
C SER A 340 8.83 5.40 -16.08
N MET A 341 9.18 5.24 -14.81
CA MET A 341 10.41 4.51 -14.44
C MET A 341 10.20 3.01 -14.29
N LEU A 342 9.09 2.59 -13.70
CA LEU A 342 8.79 1.18 -13.44
C LEU A 342 7.65 0.69 -14.33
N GLY A 343 7.85 -0.45 -14.97
CA GLY A 343 6.82 -1.11 -15.77
C GLY A 343 5.61 -1.52 -14.91
N PHE A 344 4.42 -1.47 -15.53
CA PHE A 344 3.16 -1.86 -14.90
C PHE A 344 2.37 -2.83 -15.80
N ASP A 345 3.03 -3.88 -16.31
CA ASP A 345 2.42 -4.92 -17.12
C ASP A 345 2.52 -6.29 -16.45
N GLY A 346 1.42 -7.03 -16.41
CA GLY A 346 1.34 -8.35 -15.76
C GLY A 346 0.79 -8.29 -14.35
N GLY A 347 -0.36 -7.65 -14.16
CA GLY A 347 -1.07 -7.62 -12.88
C GLY A 347 -2.50 -7.15 -13.04
N ALA A 348 -3.33 -7.49 -12.06
CA ALA A 348 -4.66 -6.93 -11.96
C ALA A 348 -4.53 -5.44 -11.60
N ILE A 349 -5.17 -4.59 -12.39
CA ILE A 349 -5.23 -3.14 -12.14
C ILE A 349 -6.05 -2.89 -10.89
N GLY A 350 -5.53 -2.06 -9.96
CA GLY A 350 -6.15 -1.80 -8.69
C GLY A 350 -7.49 -1.08 -8.80
N ALA A 351 -7.51 0.08 -9.40
CA ALA A 351 -8.72 0.85 -9.60
C ALA A 351 -8.67 1.75 -10.83
N ASP A 352 -7.49 2.23 -11.21
CA ASP A 352 -7.35 3.26 -12.22
C ASP A 352 -5.92 3.29 -12.78
N ILE A 353 -5.74 2.89 -14.01
CA ILE A 353 -4.44 2.88 -14.68
C ILE A 353 -3.72 4.24 -14.61
N TYR A 354 -4.45 5.34 -14.58
CA TYR A 354 -3.86 6.69 -14.51
C TYR A 354 -3.25 7.01 -13.14
N CYS A 355 -3.66 6.28 -12.09
CA CYS A 355 -3.10 6.39 -10.75
C CYS A 355 -2.16 5.24 -10.40
N ASP A 356 -2.50 4.03 -10.87
CA ASP A 356 -1.86 2.79 -10.43
C ASP A 356 -0.38 2.80 -10.78
N ARG A 357 0.45 2.44 -9.82
CA ARG A 357 1.91 2.37 -9.91
C ARG A 357 2.49 1.38 -8.93
N SER A 358 3.69 0.91 -9.20
CA SER A 358 4.47 0.08 -8.29
C SER A 358 5.24 0.92 -7.28
N GLY A 359 5.35 0.43 -6.04
CA GLY A 359 6.19 1.00 -4.98
C GLY A 359 7.10 -0.05 -4.37
N ILE A 360 8.28 0.36 -3.95
CA ILE A 360 9.32 -0.50 -3.37
C ILE A 360 9.37 -0.25 -1.86
N HIS A 361 9.03 -1.28 -1.08
CA HIS A 361 9.15 -1.29 0.38
C HIS A 361 10.44 -2.01 0.78
N ALA A 362 11.25 -1.36 1.61
CA ALA A 362 12.42 -1.95 2.23
C ALA A 362 12.63 -1.37 3.65
N ARG A 363 13.58 -1.90 4.41
CA ARG A 363 13.88 -1.40 5.75
C ARG A 363 14.71 -0.13 5.72
N THR A 364 15.49 0.09 4.66
CA THR A 364 16.39 1.24 4.50
C THR A 364 16.17 1.92 3.16
N ILE A 365 16.47 3.22 3.10
CA ILE A 365 16.49 3.98 1.85
C ILE A 365 17.56 3.44 0.88
N GLY A 366 18.68 2.98 1.42
CA GLY A 366 19.76 2.37 0.62
C GLY A 366 19.28 1.14 -0.13
N ASP A 367 18.52 0.24 0.51
CA ASP A 367 17.97 -0.93 -0.14
C ASP A 367 16.87 -0.59 -1.14
N CYS A 368 16.00 0.39 -0.83
CA CYS A 368 15.03 0.91 -1.81
C CYS A 368 15.74 1.38 -3.09
N ALA A 369 16.83 2.14 -2.96
CA ALA A 369 17.58 2.67 -4.10
C ALA A 369 18.27 1.56 -4.92
N LYS A 370 18.82 0.53 -4.28
CA LYS A 370 19.40 -0.64 -4.98
C LYS A 370 18.37 -1.42 -5.76
N ILE A 371 17.19 -1.62 -5.18
CA ILE A 371 16.08 -2.30 -5.86
C ILE A 371 15.61 -1.45 -7.04
N LEU A 372 15.53 -0.12 -6.87
CA LEU A 372 15.21 0.79 -7.96
C LEU A 372 16.24 0.68 -9.10
N ASP A 373 17.53 0.64 -8.80
CA ASP A 373 18.58 0.41 -9.80
C ASP A 373 18.44 -0.93 -10.52
N ALA A 374 17.98 -1.95 -9.81
CA ALA A 374 17.74 -3.25 -10.41
C ALA A 374 16.52 -3.27 -11.36
N LEU A 375 15.56 -2.37 -11.17
CA LEU A 375 14.29 -2.36 -11.90
C LEU A 375 14.20 -1.29 -12.97
N LYS A 376 14.96 -0.20 -12.86
CA LYS A 376 14.94 0.87 -13.85
C LYS A 376 15.47 0.39 -15.20
N ASP A 377 14.90 0.91 -16.26
CA ASP A 377 15.46 0.79 -17.60
C ASP A 377 15.80 2.18 -18.15
N PRO A 378 17.07 2.60 -18.09
CA PRO A 378 17.47 3.94 -18.55
C PRO A 378 17.46 4.06 -20.08
N VAL A 379 17.41 2.94 -20.81
CA VAL A 379 17.40 2.94 -22.27
C VAL A 379 15.99 2.98 -22.82
N ALA A 380 15.13 2.07 -22.40
CA ALA A 380 13.77 1.96 -22.88
C ALA A 380 12.77 2.80 -22.06
N GLY A 381 12.96 2.89 -20.73
CA GLY A 381 11.97 3.45 -19.82
C GLY A 381 10.67 2.64 -19.85
N TYR A 382 9.66 3.11 -19.15
CA TYR A 382 8.31 2.57 -19.28
C TYR A 382 7.39 3.58 -19.93
N TYR A 383 6.73 3.18 -20.98
CA TYR A 383 5.72 3.97 -21.67
C TYR A 383 4.48 3.13 -21.94
N ASP A 384 3.33 3.60 -21.48
CA ASP A 384 2.03 3.04 -21.81
C ASP A 384 1.22 4.10 -22.59
N PRO A 385 0.87 3.88 -23.87
CA PRO A 385 0.11 4.86 -24.66
C PRO A 385 -1.29 5.15 -24.12
N ARG A 386 -1.80 4.32 -23.20
CA ARG A 386 -3.07 4.52 -22.52
C ARG A 386 -2.96 5.48 -21.35
N ASP A 387 -1.75 5.72 -20.84
CA ASP A 387 -1.48 6.54 -19.66
C ASP A 387 -0.53 7.72 -19.98
N PRO A 388 -1.06 8.94 -20.11
CA PRO A 388 -0.25 10.11 -20.46
C PRO A 388 0.80 10.47 -19.40
N PHE A 389 0.64 10.01 -18.16
CA PHE A 389 1.59 10.26 -17.07
C PHE A 389 2.86 9.40 -17.16
N THR A 390 2.90 8.46 -18.11
CA THR A 390 4.13 7.73 -18.47
C THR A 390 4.98 8.45 -19.51
N THR A 391 4.54 9.59 -20.04
CA THR A 391 5.30 10.44 -20.98
C THR A 391 6.31 11.34 -20.25
N VAL A 392 7.31 10.75 -19.63
CA VAL A 392 8.41 11.47 -19.01
C VAL A 392 9.66 11.25 -19.85
N PRO A 393 10.48 12.30 -20.11
CA PRO A 393 11.71 12.14 -20.89
C PRO A 393 12.61 11.05 -20.31
N ARG A 394 13.15 10.18 -21.17
CA ARG A 394 14.08 9.12 -20.74
C ARG A 394 15.32 9.66 -20.05
N SER A 395 15.76 10.88 -20.40
CA SER A 395 16.84 11.59 -19.72
C SER A 395 16.56 11.86 -18.24
N SER A 396 15.31 11.74 -17.79
CA SER A 396 14.94 11.84 -16.39
C SER A 396 15.27 10.57 -15.59
N VAL A 397 15.60 9.47 -16.25
CA VAL A 397 16.09 8.24 -15.61
C VAL A 397 17.62 8.27 -15.62
N LEU A 398 18.21 8.29 -14.43
CA LEU A 398 19.68 8.33 -14.33
C LEU A 398 20.28 7.04 -14.90
N SER A 399 21.31 7.19 -15.73
CA SER A 399 22.17 6.08 -16.18
C SER A 399 23.08 5.59 -15.05
N SER A 400 23.49 6.49 -14.15
CA SER A 400 24.24 6.17 -12.92
C SER A 400 23.31 5.52 -11.87
N GLY A 401 23.91 4.85 -10.87
CA GLY A 401 23.16 4.18 -9.82
C GLY A 401 22.48 5.14 -8.85
N TYR A 402 21.18 4.99 -8.63
CA TYR A 402 20.42 5.69 -7.59
C TYR A 402 20.96 5.37 -6.19
N ALA A 403 21.49 4.16 -5.97
CA ALA A 403 22.09 3.77 -4.70
C ALA A 403 23.28 4.64 -4.29
N THR A 404 23.95 5.31 -5.23
CA THR A 404 25.03 6.27 -4.91
C THR A 404 24.50 7.52 -4.25
N HIS A 405 23.27 7.93 -4.55
CA HIS A 405 22.61 9.10 -3.98
C HIS A 405 21.95 8.80 -2.63
N ALA A 406 21.77 7.52 -2.29
CA ALA A 406 21.19 7.08 -1.02
C ALA A 406 22.24 6.82 0.08
N LYS A 407 23.35 7.55 0.08
CA LYS A 407 24.48 7.41 1.02
C LYS A 407 24.84 8.70 1.75
N ALA A 408 23.90 9.65 1.81
CA ALA A 408 24.16 10.92 2.46
C ALA A 408 24.37 10.72 3.97
N SER A 409 25.34 11.46 4.50
CA SER A 409 25.66 11.42 5.93
C SER A 409 24.58 12.13 6.75
N GLY A 410 24.35 11.70 7.98
CA GLY A 410 23.55 12.41 8.99
C GLY A 410 24.33 13.48 9.76
N ALA A 411 25.48 13.92 9.24
CA ALA A 411 26.27 14.96 9.87
C ALA A 411 25.54 16.31 9.83
N PRO A 412 25.81 17.21 10.80
CA PRO A 412 25.27 18.56 10.77
C PRO A 412 25.61 19.28 9.45
N GLY A 413 24.64 20.01 8.89
CA GLY A 413 24.83 20.80 7.68
C GLY A 413 24.80 20.00 6.35
N THR A 414 24.53 18.70 6.36
CA THR A 414 24.51 17.88 5.13
C THR A 414 23.52 18.36 4.07
N LEU A 415 22.45 19.04 4.46
CA LEU A 415 21.43 19.62 3.58
C LEU A 415 21.53 21.15 3.47
N GLU A 416 22.65 21.76 3.89
CA GLU A 416 22.87 23.19 3.68
C GLU A 416 22.73 23.57 2.19
N GLY A 417 22.04 24.67 1.95
CA GLY A 417 21.72 25.14 0.61
C GLY A 417 20.49 24.50 -0.04
N MET A 418 19.95 23.45 0.54
CA MET A 418 18.69 22.85 0.09
C MET A 418 17.49 23.56 0.71
N ARG A 419 16.40 23.70 -0.07
CA ARG A 419 15.16 24.36 0.33
C ARG A 419 14.01 23.36 0.32
N LEU A 420 13.36 23.19 1.47
CA LEU A 420 12.25 22.23 1.66
C LEU A 420 10.95 22.97 1.96
N GLY A 421 9.95 22.79 1.10
CA GLY A 421 8.63 23.37 1.29
C GLY A 421 7.74 22.49 2.19
N ILE A 422 7.20 23.02 3.25
CA ILE A 422 6.31 22.28 4.17
C ILE A 422 4.89 22.32 3.62
N ILE A 423 4.29 21.15 3.36
CA ILE A 423 2.87 21.04 3.05
C ILE A 423 2.08 21.11 4.35
N ARG A 424 1.79 22.31 4.80
CA ARG A 424 1.08 22.57 6.07
C ARG A 424 -0.31 21.93 6.08
N GLU A 425 -0.96 21.85 4.93
CA GLU A 425 -2.28 21.24 4.74
C GLU A 425 -2.35 19.80 5.26
N SER A 426 -1.25 19.05 5.26
CA SER A 426 -1.20 17.70 5.83
C SER A 426 -1.11 17.62 7.34
N MET A 427 -0.88 18.75 7.99
CA MET A 427 -0.62 18.84 9.44
C MET A 427 -1.72 19.60 10.19
N VAL A 428 -2.76 20.02 9.49
CA VAL A 428 -3.91 20.73 10.07
C VAL A 428 -4.91 19.73 10.64
N TYR A 429 -5.50 20.06 11.77
CA TYR A 429 -6.55 19.25 12.40
C TYR A 429 -7.56 20.16 13.11
N PRO A 430 -8.79 19.68 13.39
CA PRO A 430 -9.79 20.46 14.09
C PRO A 430 -9.30 20.89 15.47
N MET A 431 -9.56 22.15 15.81
CA MET A 431 -9.17 22.68 17.13
C MET A 431 -9.71 21.80 18.25
N GLY A 432 -8.83 21.42 19.18
CA GLY A 432 -9.17 20.56 20.33
C GLY A 432 -9.24 19.06 20.02
N SER A 433 -8.98 18.64 18.78
CA SER A 433 -8.86 17.20 18.47
C SER A 433 -7.58 16.63 19.05
N LYS A 434 -7.72 15.70 19.98
CA LYS A 434 -6.57 14.99 20.57
C LYS A 434 -6.09 13.82 19.70
N THR A 435 -6.87 13.41 18.71
CA THR A 435 -6.53 12.25 17.85
C THR A 435 -5.30 12.52 17.00
N GLU A 436 -5.19 13.74 16.44
CA GLU A 436 -4.10 14.13 15.55
C GLU A 436 -2.93 14.81 16.27
N GLU A 437 -3.22 15.52 17.35
CA GLU A 437 -2.26 16.39 18.03
C GLU A 437 -0.92 15.70 18.37
N PRO A 438 -0.88 14.48 18.94
CA PRO A 438 0.40 13.85 19.30
C PRO A 438 1.30 13.60 18.10
N ILE A 439 0.72 13.14 16.98
CA ILE A 439 1.47 12.80 15.76
C ILE A 439 1.93 14.09 15.06
N VAL A 440 1.04 15.08 14.93
CA VAL A 440 1.38 16.37 14.28
C VAL A 440 2.49 17.07 15.04
N THR A 441 2.37 17.20 16.36
CA THR A 441 3.39 17.85 17.20
C THR A 441 4.75 17.13 17.09
N ALA A 442 4.75 15.80 17.06
CA ALA A 442 5.99 15.04 16.88
C ALA A 442 6.59 15.26 15.48
N ALA A 443 5.76 15.27 14.43
CA ALA A 443 6.21 15.51 13.07
C ALA A 443 6.78 16.93 12.85
N GLU A 444 6.13 17.95 13.43
CA GLU A 444 6.63 19.33 13.38
C GLU A 444 8.03 19.43 14.02
N ARG A 445 8.22 18.77 15.14
CA ARG A 445 9.51 18.72 15.81
C ARG A 445 10.57 18.03 14.95
N GLU A 446 10.25 16.89 14.33
CA GLU A 446 11.18 16.20 13.42
C GLU A 446 11.57 17.08 12.22
N ILE A 447 10.64 17.79 11.62
CA ILE A 447 10.93 18.69 10.51
C ILE A 447 11.84 19.84 10.98
N LYS A 448 11.52 20.52 12.06
CA LYS A 448 12.29 21.67 12.56
C LYS A 448 13.66 21.27 13.11
N ASP A 449 13.72 20.28 13.98
CA ASP A 449 14.94 19.95 14.72
C ASP A 449 15.94 19.15 13.86
N ILE A 450 15.43 18.22 13.04
CA ILE A 450 16.31 17.34 12.25
C ILE A 450 16.56 17.92 10.86
N LEU A 451 15.54 18.23 10.06
CA LEU A 451 15.76 18.73 8.70
C LEU A 451 16.34 20.15 8.71
N GLY A 452 15.73 21.05 9.49
CA GLY A 452 16.20 22.43 9.61
C GLY A 452 17.41 22.55 10.53
N GLY A 453 17.25 22.18 11.80
CA GLY A 453 18.25 22.43 12.83
C GLY A 453 19.54 21.63 12.67
N ARG A 454 19.46 20.30 12.55
CA ARG A 454 20.64 19.44 12.46
C ARG A 454 21.21 19.39 11.05
N LEU A 455 20.37 19.11 10.05
CA LEU A 455 20.82 18.91 8.67
C LEU A 455 21.00 20.21 7.89
N GLY A 456 20.47 21.33 8.37
CA GLY A 456 20.72 22.66 7.83
C GLY A 456 19.87 23.03 6.60
N ALA A 457 18.80 22.32 6.32
CA ALA A 457 17.91 22.66 5.20
C ALA A 457 17.14 23.96 5.52
N ALA A 458 17.00 24.85 4.54
CA ALA A 458 16.12 25.98 4.63
C ALA A 458 14.66 25.52 4.53
N LEU A 459 13.87 25.76 5.59
CA LEU A 459 12.47 25.38 5.64
C LEU A 459 11.60 26.55 5.19
N VAL A 460 10.66 26.26 4.30
CA VAL A 460 9.72 27.23 3.72
C VAL A 460 8.29 26.72 3.91
N GLU A 461 7.41 27.49 4.52
CA GLU A 461 6.05 27.03 4.78
C GLU A 461 4.98 27.79 3.97
N SER A 462 3.77 27.23 3.96
CA SER A 462 2.63 27.83 3.28
C SER A 462 2.33 29.24 3.76
N SER A 463 2.08 30.14 2.83
CA SER A 463 1.62 31.51 3.12
C SER A 463 0.10 31.63 3.30
N ASP A 464 -0.64 30.52 3.19
CA ASP A 464 -2.11 30.50 3.33
C ASP A 464 -2.54 31.03 4.72
N PRO A 465 -3.29 32.13 4.79
CA PRO A 465 -3.67 32.75 6.07
C PRO A 465 -4.60 31.88 6.93
N ARG A 466 -5.13 30.79 6.40
CA ARG A 466 -5.95 29.85 7.18
C ARG A 466 -5.13 29.00 8.15
N TRP A 467 -3.81 28.94 7.97
CA TRP A 467 -2.92 28.13 8.78
C TRP A 467 -2.16 28.96 9.79
N GLN A 468 -2.00 28.42 10.99
CA GLN A 468 -1.12 29.04 11.98
C GLN A 468 0.32 28.96 11.46
N ARG A 469 0.98 30.10 11.40
CA ARG A 469 2.34 30.23 10.89
C ARG A 469 3.37 30.03 12.00
N ASP A 470 4.52 29.52 11.60
CA ASP A 470 5.73 29.62 12.39
C ASP A 470 6.46 30.93 12.01
N PRO A 471 6.61 31.89 12.92
CA PRO A 471 7.24 33.18 12.60
C PRO A 471 8.71 33.06 12.22
N ASP A 472 9.38 31.96 12.56
CA ASP A 472 10.78 31.72 12.31
C ASP A 472 11.04 31.14 10.90
N LEU A 473 9.99 30.73 10.18
CA LEU A 473 10.12 30.12 8.87
C LEU A 473 9.83 31.10 7.73
N GLU A 474 10.57 30.96 6.65
CA GLU A 474 10.31 31.66 5.40
C GLU A 474 8.94 31.23 4.82
N GLN A 475 8.24 32.17 4.19
CA GLN A 475 6.94 31.92 3.59
C GLN A 475 7.04 31.70 2.09
N MET A 476 6.22 30.78 1.56
CA MET A 476 6.06 30.56 0.13
C MET A 476 5.53 31.84 -0.55
N ALA A 477 6.14 32.20 -1.65
CA ALA A 477 5.61 33.25 -2.52
C ALA A 477 4.30 32.80 -3.21
N THR A 478 4.19 31.51 -3.53
CA THR A 478 2.98 30.88 -4.05
C THR A 478 2.78 29.54 -3.33
N ASP A 479 1.74 29.45 -2.52
CA ASP A 479 1.31 28.23 -1.87
C ASP A 479 0.32 27.43 -2.75
N PHE A 480 -0.19 26.29 -2.24
CA PHE A 480 -1.13 25.44 -2.98
C PHE A 480 -2.42 26.16 -3.37
N ARG A 481 -2.95 27.01 -2.49
CA ARG A 481 -4.16 27.80 -2.75
C ARG A 481 -3.91 28.86 -3.80
N GLY A 482 -2.78 29.54 -3.73
CA GLY A 482 -2.35 30.52 -4.73
C GLY A 482 -2.12 29.87 -6.10
N ALA A 483 -1.49 28.70 -6.14
CA ALA A 483 -1.31 27.92 -7.36
C ALA A 483 -2.66 27.49 -7.98
N LEU A 484 -3.61 27.03 -7.15
CA LEU A 484 -4.97 26.72 -7.60
C LEU A 484 -5.70 27.93 -8.18
N ALA A 485 -5.57 29.09 -7.53
CA ALA A 485 -6.18 30.32 -8.00
C ALA A 485 -5.67 30.75 -9.39
N LYS A 486 -4.37 30.52 -9.67
CA LYS A 486 -3.77 30.78 -10.97
C LYS A 486 -4.16 29.75 -12.03
N LEU A 487 -4.23 28.45 -11.67
CA LEU A 487 -4.33 27.35 -12.62
C LEU A 487 -5.77 26.90 -12.92
N VAL A 488 -6.67 26.89 -11.92
CA VAL A 488 -8.06 26.45 -12.11
C VAL A 488 -8.78 27.28 -13.20
N PRO A 489 -8.71 28.60 -13.19
CA PRO A 489 -9.37 29.39 -14.24
C PRO A 489 -8.88 29.12 -15.66
N VAL A 490 -7.63 28.68 -15.79
CA VAL A 490 -6.98 28.44 -17.10
C VAL A 490 -7.23 27.04 -17.62
N PHE A 491 -7.13 26.05 -16.75
CA PHE A 491 -7.14 24.61 -17.16
C PHE A 491 -8.50 23.94 -16.97
N MET A 492 -9.24 24.31 -15.93
CA MET A 492 -10.52 23.70 -15.59
C MET A 492 -11.48 24.74 -14.97
N PRO A 493 -11.85 25.82 -15.71
CA PRO A 493 -12.70 26.88 -15.16
C PRO A 493 -14.08 26.38 -14.73
N ASP A 494 -14.56 25.28 -15.32
CA ASP A 494 -15.81 24.61 -14.95
C ASP A 494 -15.84 24.10 -13.51
N LEU A 495 -14.68 23.87 -12.88
CA LEU A 495 -14.64 23.55 -11.47
C LEU A 495 -15.25 24.64 -10.58
N LEU A 496 -15.13 25.93 -10.98
CA LEU A 496 -15.70 27.06 -10.22
C LEU A 496 -17.23 27.03 -10.23
N PHE A 497 -17.83 26.42 -11.24
CA PHE A 497 -19.29 26.33 -11.41
C PHE A 497 -19.90 25.09 -10.76
N ARG A 498 -19.09 24.30 -10.04
CA ARG A 498 -19.53 23.04 -9.44
C ARG A 498 -20.62 23.25 -8.39
N LEU A 499 -21.63 22.38 -8.42
CA LEU A 499 -22.67 22.30 -7.41
C LEU A 499 -22.40 21.21 -6.40
N GLY A 500 -22.72 21.51 -5.15
CA GLY A 500 -22.75 20.52 -4.08
C GLY A 500 -23.92 19.53 -4.24
N ARG A 501 -23.97 18.54 -3.36
CA ARG A 501 -25.07 17.55 -3.33
C ARG A 501 -26.44 18.18 -3.02
N ASP A 502 -26.44 19.30 -2.31
CA ASP A 502 -27.59 20.12 -1.99
C ASP A 502 -28.05 21.00 -3.20
N GLY A 503 -27.31 20.94 -4.30
CA GLY A 503 -27.56 21.73 -5.50
C GLY A 503 -27.16 23.20 -5.37
N LEU A 504 -26.44 23.58 -4.31
CA LEU A 504 -25.90 24.92 -4.13
C LEU A 504 -24.47 25.01 -4.69
N PRO A 505 -24.00 26.21 -5.13
CA PRO A 505 -22.64 26.42 -5.59
C PRO A 505 -21.62 26.01 -4.52
N VAL A 506 -20.62 25.22 -4.92
CA VAL A 506 -19.48 24.86 -4.04
C VAL A 506 -18.68 26.12 -3.70
N PHE A 507 -18.41 26.96 -4.70
CA PHE A 507 -17.66 28.22 -4.55
C PHE A 507 -18.63 29.40 -4.47
N LYS A 508 -19.09 29.70 -3.26
CA LYS A 508 -20.14 30.71 -3.00
C LYS A 508 -19.70 32.10 -3.37
N GLU A 509 -18.43 32.46 -3.15
CA GLU A 509 -17.87 33.75 -3.45
C GLU A 509 -17.85 34.00 -4.98
N PHE A 510 -17.48 33.00 -5.76
CA PHE A 510 -17.57 33.01 -7.21
C PHE A 510 -19.02 33.22 -7.67
N ALA A 511 -19.94 32.40 -7.17
CA ALA A 511 -21.34 32.48 -7.54
C ALA A 511 -21.96 33.85 -7.15
N ALA A 512 -21.57 34.44 -6.04
CA ALA A 512 -22.05 35.75 -5.59
C ALA A 512 -21.49 36.91 -6.45
N ALA A 513 -20.30 36.78 -7.02
CA ALA A 513 -19.63 37.82 -7.78
C ALA A 513 -20.11 37.92 -9.22
N ILE A 514 -20.59 36.83 -9.83
CA ILE A 514 -20.95 36.76 -11.23
C ILE A 514 -22.41 37.22 -11.47
N VAL A 515 -22.68 37.68 -12.70
CA VAL A 515 -24.05 37.93 -13.16
C VAL A 515 -24.87 36.64 -13.15
N PRO A 516 -26.19 36.72 -12.98
CA PRO A 516 -27.03 35.53 -13.03
C PRO A 516 -26.80 34.71 -14.30
N THR A 517 -26.51 33.43 -14.11
CA THR A 517 -26.26 32.53 -15.22
C THR A 517 -26.80 31.14 -14.88
N GLU A 518 -27.11 30.36 -15.90
CA GLU A 518 -27.71 29.06 -15.78
C GLU A 518 -26.65 27.97 -16.05
N PHE A 519 -26.31 27.16 -15.03
CA PHE A 519 -25.30 26.11 -15.13
C PHE A 519 -25.85 24.69 -15.12
N ALA A 520 -27.05 24.54 -14.61
CA ALA A 520 -27.77 23.30 -14.65
C ALA A 520 -29.20 23.56 -15.06
N PRO A 521 -29.87 22.67 -15.77
CA PRO A 521 -31.23 22.86 -16.20
C PRO A 521 -32.12 23.37 -15.06
N GLY A 522 -32.73 24.55 -15.25
CA GLY A 522 -33.65 25.18 -14.31
C GLY A 522 -33.04 25.86 -13.09
N LYS A 523 -31.71 26.07 -13.05
CA LYS A 523 -31.07 26.77 -11.92
C LYS A 523 -30.30 28.00 -12.38
N VAL A 524 -30.59 29.11 -11.73
CA VAL A 524 -29.92 30.40 -11.96
C VAL A 524 -29.05 30.72 -10.75
N PHE A 525 -27.78 31.03 -11.02
CA PHE A 525 -26.79 31.39 -9.99
C PHE A 525 -26.27 32.81 -10.24
N GLY A 526 -25.78 33.38 -9.16
CA GLY A 526 -25.17 34.69 -9.16
C GLY A 526 -26.10 35.80 -8.72
N SER A 527 -25.51 36.84 -8.20
CA SER A 527 -26.20 38.08 -7.80
C SER A 527 -25.35 39.31 -8.07
N GLY A 528 -24.11 39.10 -8.52
CA GLY A 528 -23.16 40.16 -8.84
C GLY A 528 -23.33 40.70 -10.27
N THR A 529 -22.33 41.43 -10.72
CA THR A 529 -22.31 42.10 -12.02
C THR A 529 -21.14 41.70 -12.91
N MET A 530 -20.23 40.89 -12.41
CA MET A 530 -19.03 40.48 -13.14
C MET A 530 -19.34 39.34 -14.10
N GLN A 531 -18.86 39.40 -15.31
CA GLN A 531 -18.95 38.26 -16.21
C GLN A 531 -18.08 37.10 -15.67
N PRO A 532 -18.50 35.83 -15.83
CA PRO A 532 -17.72 34.69 -15.37
C PRO A 532 -16.29 34.69 -15.90
N ILE A 533 -16.08 35.05 -17.15
CA ILE A 533 -14.75 35.13 -17.76
C ILE A 533 -13.88 36.20 -17.10
N ASP A 534 -14.46 37.35 -16.76
CA ASP A 534 -13.73 38.45 -16.12
C ASP A 534 -13.32 38.05 -14.69
N TYR A 535 -14.16 37.29 -13.98
CA TYR A 535 -13.79 36.74 -12.71
C TYR A 535 -12.62 35.74 -12.82
N CYS A 536 -12.69 34.83 -13.79
CA CYS A 536 -11.62 33.86 -14.04
C CYS A 536 -10.28 34.57 -14.37
N VAL A 537 -10.31 35.59 -15.21
CA VAL A 537 -9.12 36.40 -15.53
C VAL A 537 -8.61 37.13 -14.29
N ALA A 538 -9.49 37.77 -13.54
CA ALA A 538 -9.11 38.47 -12.30
C ALA A 538 -8.50 37.52 -11.25
N LEU A 539 -9.03 36.29 -11.14
CA LEU A 539 -8.52 35.26 -10.22
C LEU A 539 -7.16 34.78 -10.68
N ALA A 540 -6.98 34.46 -11.96
CA ALA A 540 -5.69 34.00 -12.49
C ALA A 540 -4.57 35.04 -12.35
N GLU A 541 -4.92 36.33 -12.50
CA GLU A 541 -4.00 37.46 -12.34
C GLU A 541 -3.83 37.98 -10.92
N GLY A 542 -4.51 37.35 -9.95
CA GLY A 542 -4.44 37.75 -8.53
C GLY A 542 -5.11 39.07 -8.21
N ARG A 543 -5.99 39.56 -9.08
CA ARG A 543 -6.75 40.81 -8.88
C ARG A 543 -8.01 40.65 -8.05
N THR A 544 -8.40 39.40 -7.75
CA THR A 544 -9.47 39.07 -6.82
C THR A 544 -8.99 37.94 -5.88
N SER A 545 -9.54 37.93 -4.67
CA SER A 545 -9.21 36.90 -3.69
C SER A 545 -9.78 35.54 -4.12
N PRO A 546 -9.04 34.44 -3.92
CA PRO A 546 -9.56 33.08 -4.16
C PRO A 546 -10.77 32.81 -3.26
N PRO A 547 -11.76 32.03 -3.72
CA PRO A 547 -12.81 31.51 -2.87
C PRO A 547 -12.24 30.87 -1.61
N SER A 548 -12.90 31.06 -0.45
CA SER A 548 -12.39 30.64 0.85
C SER A 548 -12.12 29.13 0.95
N ASN A 549 -12.87 28.33 0.19
CA ASN A 549 -12.76 26.88 0.11
C ASN A 549 -12.10 26.37 -1.18
N LEU A 550 -11.41 27.25 -1.92
CA LEU A 550 -10.59 26.81 -3.04
C LEU A 550 -9.31 26.18 -2.51
N ASP A 551 -9.34 24.88 -2.39
CA ASP A 551 -8.23 24.06 -1.88
C ASP A 551 -8.23 22.68 -2.52
N LEU A 552 -7.13 21.93 -2.29
CA LEU A 552 -6.97 20.60 -2.83
C LEU A 552 -8.10 19.64 -2.40
N ALA A 553 -8.64 19.78 -1.18
CA ALA A 553 -9.74 18.95 -0.69
C ALA A 553 -11.01 19.13 -1.49
N THR A 554 -11.33 20.37 -1.80
CA THR A 554 -12.56 20.72 -2.48
C THR A 554 -12.52 20.31 -3.95
N ILE A 555 -11.36 20.41 -4.62
CA ILE A 555 -11.26 20.08 -6.05
C ILE A 555 -11.00 18.59 -6.33
N GLN A 556 -10.39 17.86 -5.41
CA GLN A 556 -10.02 16.44 -5.59
C GLN A 556 -11.18 15.45 -5.53
N GLN A 557 -12.37 15.82 -5.85
CA GLN A 557 -13.51 14.90 -5.87
C GLN A 557 -13.32 13.84 -6.98
N GLN A 558 -12.63 12.75 -6.67
CA GLN A 558 -12.35 11.68 -7.64
C GLN A 558 -13.23 10.46 -7.41
N GLU A 559 -13.92 10.02 -8.46
CA GLU A 559 -14.46 8.68 -8.56
C GLU A 559 -13.42 7.79 -9.25
N LEU A 560 -12.82 6.86 -8.52
CA LEU A 560 -11.76 6.00 -9.05
C LEU A 560 -12.30 4.86 -9.92
N ALA A 561 -13.56 4.52 -9.76
CA ALA A 561 -14.12 3.30 -10.34
C ALA A 561 -14.54 3.42 -11.81
N ASN A 562 -14.58 4.64 -12.40
CA ASN A 562 -15.20 4.86 -13.73
C ASN A 562 -14.56 4.06 -14.86
N THR A 563 -13.26 3.75 -14.76
CA THR A 563 -12.53 2.99 -15.78
C THR A 563 -12.21 1.55 -15.33
N PHE A 564 -12.54 1.20 -14.10
CA PHE A 564 -12.18 -0.08 -13.48
C PHE A 564 -12.63 -1.27 -14.33
N ARG A 565 -13.90 -1.33 -14.71
CA ARG A 565 -14.47 -2.42 -15.51
C ARG A 565 -13.73 -2.62 -16.83
N PHE A 566 -13.37 -1.53 -17.50
CA PHE A 566 -12.65 -1.58 -18.77
C PHE A 566 -11.23 -2.14 -18.59
N HIS A 567 -10.49 -1.67 -17.60
CA HIS A 567 -9.11 -2.08 -17.39
C HIS A 567 -9.00 -3.52 -16.85
N ILE A 568 -9.90 -3.92 -15.95
CA ILE A 568 -9.92 -5.31 -15.48
C ILE A 568 -10.29 -6.28 -16.59
N ALA A 569 -11.22 -5.91 -17.50
CA ALA A 569 -11.53 -6.71 -18.67
C ALA A 569 -10.32 -6.88 -19.59
N GLN A 570 -9.55 -5.80 -19.83
CA GLN A 570 -8.30 -5.90 -20.60
C GLN A 570 -7.29 -6.85 -19.96
N TYR A 571 -7.14 -6.80 -18.64
CA TYR A 571 -6.29 -7.75 -17.91
C TYR A 571 -6.77 -9.19 -18.07
N LEU A 572 -8.05 -9.45 -17.89
CA LEU A 572 -8.61 -10.80 -17.98
C LEU A 572 -8.51 -11.36 -19.40
N MET A 573 -8.81 -10.55 -20.42
CA MET A 573 -8.64 -10.97 -21.84
C MET A 573 -7.18 -11.30 -22.16
N ARG A 574 -6.22 -10.50 -21.67
CA ARG A 574 -4.80 -10.80 -21.85
C ARG A 574 -4.41 -12.10 -21.16
N ARG A 575 -4.83 -12.30 -19.91
CA ARG A 575 -4.61 -13.53 -19.16
C ARG A 575 -5.15 -14.76 -19.91
N ALA A 576 -6.36 -14.65 -20.45
CA ALA A 576 -6.96 -15.71 -21.26
C ALA A 576 -6.17 -15.99 -22.55
N ALA A 577 -5.68 -14.94 -23.23
CA ALA A 577 -4.84 -15.07 -24.42
C ALA A 577 -3.49 -15.73 -24.08
N ASP A 578 -2.86 -15.35 -22.97
CA ASP A 578 -1.61 -15.95 -22.51
C ASP A 578 -1.78 -17.45 -22.22
N TRP A 579 -2.88 -17.87 -21.57
CA TRP A 579 -3.18 -19.29 -21.36
C TRP A 579 -3.49 -20.05 -22.64
N LYS A 580 -4.23 -19.42 -23.54
CA LYS A 580 -4.51 -20.02 -24.87
C LYS A 580 -3.21 -20.29 -25.65
N ALA A 581 -2.24 -19.38 -25.55
CA ALA A 581 -0.93 -19.56 -26.18
C ALA A 581 -0.15 -20.76 -25.60
N GLN A 582 -0.43 -21.14 -24.34
CA GLN A 582 0.12 -22.34 -23.71
C GLN A 582 -0.73 -23.61 -23.93
N GLY A 583 -1.82 -23.51 -24.67
CA GLY A 583 -2.72 -24.65 -24.95
C GLY A 583 -3.75 -24.92 -23.86
N PHE A 584 -3.98 -23.98 -22.94
CA PHE A 584 -4.96 -24.10 -21.87
C PHE A 584 -6.09 -23.07 -22.03
N THR A 585 -7.18 -23.28 -21.33
CA THR A 585 -8.37 -22.42 -21.44
C THR A 585 -8.63 -21.70 -20.11
N GLU A 586 -8.70 -20.37 -20.17
CA GLU A 586 -9.21 -19.49 -19.12
C GLU A 586 -10.43 -18.77 -19.70
N THR A 587 -11.58 -18.86 -19.01
CA THR A 587 -12.86 -18.35 -19.53
C THR A 587 -13.28 -17.01 -18.98
N LEU A 588 -12.63 -16.51 -17.92
CA LEU A 588 -12.95 -15.21 -17.35
C LEU A 588 -12.47 -14.09 -18.28
N ALA A 589 -13.39 -13.32 -18.82
CA ALA A 589 -13.08 -12.27 -19.78
C ALA A 589 -13.43 -10.85 -19.30
N ASP A 590 -14.27 -10.72 -18.27
CA ASP A 590 -14.73 -9.41 -17.80
C ASP A 590 -14.96 -9.38 -16.28
N TRP A 591 -15.19 -8.16 -15.77
CA TRP A 591 -15.42 -7.94 -14.36
C TRP A 591 -16.70 -8.59 -13.82
N PRO A 592 -17.86 -8.52 -14.48
CA PRO A 592 -19.05 -9.20 -13.99
C PRO A 592 -18.85 -10.71 -13.76
N ALA A 593 -18.16 -11.39 -14.68
CA ALA A 593 -17.86 -12.82 -14.55
C ALA A 593 -16.88 -13.08 -13.38
N LEU A 594 -15.85 -12.27 -13.22
CA LEU A 594 -14.92 -12.36 -12.10
C LEU A 594 -15.61 -12.06 -10.76
N ASN A 595 -16.43 -11.01 -10.70
CA ASN A 595 -17.15 -10.63 -9.50
C ASN A 595 -18.11 -11.73 -9.04
N ALA A 596 -18.83 -12.35 -9.98
CA ALA A 596 -19.74 -13.48 -9.67
C ALA A 596 -19.00 -14.70 -9.08
N ARG A 597 -17.75 -14.92 -9.45
CA ARG A 597 -16.90 -16.01 -8.95
C ARG A 597 -16.06 -15.62 -7.73
N SER A 598 -16.04 -14.36 -7.35
CA SER A 598 -15.29 -13.87 -6.20
C SER A 598 -16.00 -14.17 -4.90
N LYS A 599 -15.22 -14.47 -3.87
CA LYS A 599 -15.68 -14.51 -2.50
C LYS A 599 -15.19 -13.26 -1.79
N PHE A 600 -16.11 -12.57 -1.14
CA PHE A 600 -15.80 -11.39 -0.34
C PHE A 600 -15.96 -11.71 1.14
N TRP A 601 -15.21 -10.95 1.94
CA TRP A 601 -15.28 -11.08 3.39
C TRP A 601 -16.66 -10.79 3.96
N GLY A 602 -17.33 -9.78 3.42
CA GLY A 602 -18.65 -9.37 3.85
C GLY A 602 -19.50 -8.78 2.74
N ASP A 603 -20.79 -8.64 3.03
CA ASP A 603 -21.78 -8.13 2.07
C ASP A 603 -21.58 -6.66 1.74
N ASP A 604 -20.98 -5.89 2.64
CA ASP A 604 -20.61 -4.49 2.40
C ASP A 604 -19.56 -4.37 1.30
N GLN A 605 -18.59 -5.27 1.25
CA GLN A 605 -17.57 -5.30 0.20
C GLN A 605 -18.16 -5.74 -1.14
N ARG A 606 -19.01 -6.76 -1.12
CA ARG A 606 -19.73 -7.17 -2.33
C ARG A 606 -20.57 -6.03 -2.89
N ALA A 607 -21.34 -5.35 -2.05
CA ALA A 607 -22.16 -4.21 -2.45
C ALA A 607 -21.30 -3.05 -3.02
N ALA A 608 -20.12 -2.82 -2.48
CA ALA A 608 -19.19 -1.83 -3.01
C ALA A 608 -18.75 -2.18 -4.44
N PHE A 609 -18.40 -3.43 -4.70
CA PHE A 609 -17.99 -3.86 -6.04
C PHE A 609 -19.13 -3.97 -7.05
N GLU A 610 -20.33 -4.33 -6.63
CA GLU A 610 -21.52 -4.23 -7.48
C GLU A 610 -21.76 -2.78 -7.92
N ASN A 611 -21.56 -1.83 -7.02
CA ASN A 611 -21.66 -0.43 -7.37
C ASN A 611 -20.52 0.03 -8.28
N TRP A 612 -19.29 -0.47 -8.13
CA TRP A 612 -18.19 -0.20 -9.07
C TRP A 612 -18.51 -0.74 -10.47
N GLU A 613 -19.19 -1.87 -10.57
CA GLU A 613 -19.68 -2.40 -11.83
C GLU A 613 -20.69 -1.45 -12.49
N GLU A 614 -21.63 -0.94 -11.71
CA GLU A 614 -22.65 0.02 -12.20
C GLU A 614 -22.03 1.36 -12.62
N VAL A 615 -21.16 1.94 -11.78
CA VAL A 615 -20.50 3.22 -12.05
C VAL A 615 -19.58 3.14 -13.27
N SER A 616 -18.91 2.03 -13.49
CA SER A 616 -18.01 1.81 -14.63
C SER A 616 -18.73 1.27 -15.89
N ASP A 617 -20.05 1.11 -15.86
CA ASP A 617 -20.80 0.73 -17.05
C ASP A 617 -20.77 1.87 -18.07
N PRO A 618 -20.36 1.61 -19.34
CA PRO A 618 -20.31 2.62 -20.38
C PRO A 618 -21.61 3.41 -20.56
N ARG A 619 -22.75 2.79 -20.32
CA ARG A 619 -24.07 3.45 -20.40
C ARG A 619 -24.23 4.53 -19.34
N ASN A 620 -23.57 4.39 -18.20
CA ASN A 620 -23.59 5.36 -17.11
C ASN A 620 -22.48 6.42 -17.27
N THR A 621 -21.38 6.08 -17.96
CA THR A 621 -20.22 6.97 -18.15
C THR A 621 -20.36 7.88 -19.36
N LEU A 622 -21.09 7.48 -20.42
CA LEU A 622 -21.24 8.25 -21.66
C LEU A 622 -22.01 9.59 -21.49
N GLY A 623 -22.86 9.72 -20.49
CA GLY A 623 -23.62 10.93 -20.20
C GLY A 623 -23.13 11.72 -18.99
N GLY A 624 -22.09 11.27 -18.31
CA GLY A 624 -21.62 11.85 -17.05
C GLY A 624 -20.57 12.94 -17.23
N ARG A 625 -20.65 13.99 -16.41
CA ARG A 625 -19.65 15.06 -16.33
C ARG A 625 -18.29 14.61 -15.74
N GLN A 626 -18.13 13.35 -15.42
CA GLN A 626 -16.90 12.80 -14.84
C GLN A 626 -16.29 11.72 -15.75
N GLY A 627 -16.20 12.04 -17.02
CA GLY A 627 -15.54 11.19 -18.01
C GLY A 627 -14.04 11.02 -17.74
N VAL A 628 -13.43 10.07 -18.43
CA VAL A 628 -11.98 9.80 -18.36
C VAL A 628 -11.17 11.06 -18.62
N ASN A 629 -11.58 11.90 -19.56
CA ASN A 629 -10.88 13.14 -19.89
C ASN A 629 -10.83 14.13 -18.72
N GLU A 630 -11.95 14.35 -18.05
CA GLU A 630 -11.99 15.25 -16.88
C GLU A 630 -11.05 14.77 -15.76
N ARG A 631 -10.96 13.47 -15.56
CA ARG A 631 -10.05 12.87 -14.58
C ARG A 631 -8.58 13.05 -14.94
N ILE A 632 -8.22 12.85 -16.21
CA ILE A 632 -6.87 13.10 -16.71
C ILE A 632 -6.52 14.58 -16.55
N MET A 633 -7.43 15.48 -16.93
CA MET A 633 -7.24 16.92 -16.79
C MET A 633 -7.08 17.34 -15.33
N LEU A 634 -7.90 16.80 -14.42
CA LEU A 634 -7.78 17.09 -12.98
C LEU A 634 -6.41 16.64 -12.42
N ARG A 635 -5.90 15.49 -12.84
CA ARG A 635 -4.58 15.05 -12.41
C ARG A 635 -3.46 15.90 -12.97
N GLU A 636 -3.58 16.29 -14.22
CA GLU A 636 -2.63 17.21 -14.82
C GLU A 636 -2.67 18.58 -14.12
N LEU A 637 -3.87 19.07 -13.76
CA LEU A 637 -4.00 20.27 -12.94
C LEU A 637 -3.28 20.12 -11.58
N LEU A 638 -3.52 19.01 -10.86
CA LEU A 638 -2.86 18.74 -9.58
C LEU A 638 -1.34 18.64 -9.72
N ARG A 639 -0.86 18.01 -10.78
CA ARG A 639 0.58 17.97 -11.09
C ARG A 639 1.14 19.37 -11.29
N ARG A 640 0.45 20.21 -12.05
CA ARG A 640 0.86 21.61 -12.29
C ARG A 640 0.85 22.44 -11.02
N VAL A 641 -0.07 22.18 -10.10
CA VAL A 641 -0.09 22.84 -8.78
C VAL A 641 1.16 22.50 -7.98
N ASP A 642 1.51 21.21 -7.84
CA ASP A 642 2.74 20.80 -7.18
C ASP A 642 3.97 21.43 -7.86
N MET A 643 4.06 21.38 -9.19
CA MET A 643 5.18 21.92 -9.96
C MET A 643 5.30 23.44 -9.81
N MET A 644 4.18 24.17 -9.81
CA MET A 644 4.18 25.63 -9.63
C MET A 644 4.70 25.99 -8.23
N VAL A 645 4.22 25.30 -7.19
CA VAL A 645 4.69 25.52 -5.80
C VAL A 645 6.19 25.26 -5.69
N ILE A 646 6.69 24.17 -6.28
CA ILE A 646 8.11 23.83 -6.26
C ILE A 646 8.92 24.91 -6.98
N LEU A 647 8.56 25.26 -8.21
CA LEU A 647 9.34 26.13 -9.08
C LEU A 647 9.32 27.60 -8.61
N GLU A 648 8.15 28.17 -8.28
CA GLU A 648 8.04 29.57 -7.88
C GLU A 648 8.72 29.86 -6.54
N ASN A 649 8.81 28.84 -5.65
CA ASN A 649 9.50 28.96 -4.37
C ASN A 649 10.95 28.44 -4.41
N LYS A 650 11.44 27.98 -5.56
CA LYS A 650 12.79 27.42 -5.76
C LYS A 650 13.10 26.31 -4.76
N LEU A 651 12.15 25.38 -4.59
CA LEU A 651 12.28 24.26 -3.67
C LEU A 651 13.00 23.09 -4.33
N ASP A 652 13.84 22.41 -3.57
CA ASP A 652 14.41 21.12 -3.97
C ASP A 652 13.41 19.97 -3.76
N ALA A 653 12.58 20.09 -2.71
CA ALA A 653 11.51 19.13 -2.43
C ALA A 653 10.43 19.76 -1.55
N LEU A 654 9.28 19.08 -1.52
CA LEU A 654 8.24 19.28 -0.54
C LEU A 654 8.37 18.23 0.57
N VAL A 655 8.05 18.60 1.82
CA VAL A 655 7.99 17.69 2.98
C VAL A 655 6.64 17.77 3.65
N ARG A 656 6.13 16.62 4.09
CA ARG A 656 4.86 16.53 4.81
C ARG A 656 4.82 15.35 5.77
N LEU A 657 3.95 15.43 6.75
CA LEU A 657 3.48 14.27 7.50
C LEU A 657 2.60 13.40 6.60
N HIS A 658 2.78 12.06 6.61
CA HIS A 658 1.93 11.19 5.80
C HIS A 658 0.47 11.22 6.25
N THR A 659 0.22 10.96 7.52
CA THR A 659 -1.12 11.03 8.12
C THR A 659 -1.02 11.39 9.60
N PRO A 660 -1.92 12.24 10.11
CA PRO A 660 -1.98 12.58 11.53
C PRO A 660 -2.74 11.52 12.36
N TRP A 661 -3.19 10.43 11.74
CA TRP A 661 -4.04 9.42 12.38
C TRP A 661 -3.25 8.17 12.74
N PRO A 662 -3.44 7.63 13.94
CA PRO A 662 -2.93 6.31 14.26
C PRO A 662 -3.70 5.24 13.48
N PRO A 663 -3.13 4.03 13.29
CA PRO A 663 -3.86 2.91 12.71
C PRO A 663 -5.08 2.57 13.55
N GLY A 664 -6.23 2.38 12.90
CA GLY A 664 -7.50 2.08 13.56
C GLY A 664 -7.51 0.69 14.20
N LEU A 665 -8.33 0.53 15.25
CA LEU A 665 -8.56 -0.77 15.90
C LEU A 665 -9.22 -1.75 14.91
N ILE A 666 -8.77 -3.00 14.92
CA ILE A 666 -9.46 -4.10 14.23
C ILE A 666 -10.80 -4.30 14.93
N GLY A 667 -11.90 -4.30 14.13
CA GLY A 667 -13.26 -4.35 14.67
C GLY A 667 -13.83 -3.04 15.17
N GLY A 668 -13.04 -1.97 15.19
CA GLY A 668 -13.56 -0.63 15.33
C GLY A 668 -14.40 -0.24 14.12
N ALA A 669 -15.44 0.57 14.30
CA ALA A 669 -16.20 1.10 13.18
C ALA A 669 -15.25 1.83 12.24
N TYR A 670 -15.28 1.43 10.97
CA TYR A 670 -14.55 2.11 9.94
C TYR A 670 -15.32 3.33 9.48
N GLN A 671 -14.69 4.48 9.51
CA GLN A 671 -15.32 5.69 9.06
C GLN A 671 -14.69 6.18 7.77
N TYR A 672 -15.53 6.23 6.76
CA TYR A 672 -15.18 6.80 5.47
C TYR A 672 -14.68 8.25 5.59
N ASP A 673 -15.28 9.06 6.48
CA ASP A 673 -14.92 10.47 6.67
C ASP A 673 -13.50 10.67 7.23
N ILE A 674 -13.02 9.75 8.05
CA ILE A 674 -11.63 9.77 8.52
C ILE A 674 -10.66 9.48 7.39
N VAL A 675 -11.04 8.61 6.49
CA VAL A 675 -10.19 8.19 5.35
C VAL A 675 -10.41 9.05 4.13
N SER A 676 -11.61 9.58 3.93
CA SER A 676 -11.86 10.58 2.87
C SER A 676 -11.19 11.92 3.17
N ASN A 677 -10.96 12.18 4.45
CA ASN A 677 -10.02 13.16 4.96
C ASN A 677 -8.56 12.66 4.96
N LEU A 678 -8.24 11.54 4.28
CA LEU A 678 -6.91 11.39 3.69
C LEU A 678 -6.71 12.67 2.90
N ARG A 679 -5.96 13.53 3.51
CA ARG A 679 -5.90 14.92 3.11
C ARG A 679 -5.56 15.01 1.66
N PRO A 680 -6.10 15.98 0.97
CA PRO A 680 -6.08 16.02 -0.49
C PRO A 680 -4.68 15.91 -1.06
N GLU A 681 -3.70 16.41 -0.36
CA GLU A 681 -2.29 16.30 -0.70
C GLU A 681 -1.76 14.85 -0.66
N SER A 682 -2.44 13.93 0.01
CA SER A 682 -2.11 12.51 -0.07
C SER A 682 -2.58 11.86 -1.37
N LEU A 683 -3.49 12.52 -2.09
CA LEU A 683 -4.01 12.10 -3.37
C LEU A 683 -3.32 12.79 -4.57
N SER A 684 -2.59 13.88 -4.35
CA SER A 684 -1.69 14.50 -5.33
C SER A 684 -0.32 13.80 -5.35
N GLY A 685 0.67 14.34 -5.96
CA GLY A 685 2.03 13.77 -5.99
C GLY A 685 2.11 12.51 -6.82
N PRO A 686 2.32 11.31 -6.22
CA PRO A 686 2.47 10.07 -6.99
C PRO A 686 1.29 9.78 -7.89
N ASN A 687 0.07 10.09 -7.46
CA ASN A 687 -1.12 9.91 -8.27
C ASN A 687 -1.15 10.81 -9.52
N ALA A 688 -0.41 11.90 -9.49
CA ALA A 688 -0.16 12.79 -10.63
C ALA A 688 1.19 12.49 -11.32
N GLY A 689 1.84 11.39 -11.01
CA GLY A 689 3.08 10.94 -11.64
C GLY A 689 4.37 11.50 -11.04
N LEU A 690 4.32 12.29 -9.96
CA LEU A 690 5.50 12.81 -9.27
C LEU A 690 6.22 11.69 -8.48
N THR A 691 7.45 11.96 -8.08
CA THR A 691 8.19 11.03 -7.22
C THR A 691 7.99 11.33 -5.74
N GLU A 692 7.89 10.29 -4.91
CA GLU A 692 7.86 10.42 -3.45
C GLU A 692 8.73 9.36 -2.76
N ILE A 693 9.32 9.76 -1.65
CA ILE A 693 9.97 8.85 -0.70
C ILE A 693 9.32 9.05 0.67
N LEU A 694 8.95 7.95 1.31
CA LEU A 694 8.44 7.92 2.67
C LEU A 694 9.45 7.23 3.58
N ILE A 695 9.64 7.80 4.76
CA ILE A 695 10.60 7.31 5.75
C ILE A 695 10.01 7.38 7.17
N PRO A 696 10.25 6.38 8.04
CA PRO A 696 9.87 6.44 9.45
C PRO A 696 10.45 7.68 10.13
N ALA A 697 9.60 8.39 10.89
CA ALA A 697 9.99 9.67 11.50
C ALA A 697 9.80 9.71 13.03
N GLY A 698 9.24 8.66 13.62
CA GLY A 698 9.07 8.59 15.06
C GLY A 698 7.91 7.72 15.47
N TYR A 699 7.61 7.77 16.76
CA TYR A 699 6.56 6.97 17.40
C TYR A 699 5.79 7.81 18.41
N VAL A 700 4.53 7.42 18.63
CA VAL A 700 3.68 7.99 19.69
C VAL A 700 3.19 6.87 20.61
N THR A 701 3.37 7.06 21.92
CA THR A 701 2.99 6.07 22.94
C THR A 701 1.63 6.35 23.57
N THR A 702 1.01 7.48 23.20
CA THR A 702 -0.33 7.85 23.62
C THR A 702 -1.15 8.23 22.41
N VAL A 703 -2.30 7.59 22.23
CA VAL A 703 -3.25 7.89 21.16
C VAL A 703 -4.66 8.09 21.73
N TYR A 704 -5.48 8.77 20.97
CA TYR A 704 -6.88 9.02 21.32
C TYR A 704 -7.75 8.49 20.19
N ASP A 705 -8.26 7.28 20.39
CA ASP A 705 -9.06 6.61 19.38
C ASP A 705 -10.42 7.28 19.23
N PRO A 706 -10.85 7.65 18.01
CA PRO A 706 -12.15 8.28 17.83
C PRO A 706 -13.29 7.34 18.22
N VAL A 707 -14.35 7.91 18.77
CA VAL A 707 -15.57 7.18 19.09
C VAL A 707 -16.51 7.24 17.88
N PHE A 708 -17.03 6.12 17.47
CA PHE A 708 -17.93 6.02 16.33
C PHE A 708 -19.37 5.78 16.80
N SER A 709 -20.29 6.50 16.21
CA SER A 709 -21.73 6.31 16.37
C SER A 709 -22.42 6.25 15.01
N LEU A 710 -23.54 5.55 14.95
CA LEU A 710 -24.34 5.51 13.73
C LEU A 710 -24.95 6.90 13.49
N SER A 711 -24.92 7.39 12.25
CA SER A 711 -25.60 8.62 11.86
C SER A 711 -27.10 8.54 12.10
N LYS A 712 -27.79 9.68 12.24
CA LYS A 712 -29.25 9.73 12.52
C LYS A 712 -30.08 8.99 11.46
N ASP A 713 -29.62 8.98 10.23
CA ASP A 713 -30.27 8.28 9.10
C ASP A 713 -29.82 6.81 8.99
N ALA A 714 -28.99 6.34 9.92
CA ALA A 714 -28.43 4.99 9.96
C ALA A 714 -27.70 4.54 8.67
N THR A 715 -27.19 5.48 7.88
CA THR A 715 -26.51 5.18 6.61
C THR A 715 -24.99 5.12 6.72
N ARG A 716 -24.39 5.68 7.77
CA ARG A 716 -22.93 5.74 7.98
C ARG A 716 -22.59 5.85 9.46
N TYR A 717 -21.36 5.53 9.78
CA TYR A 717 -20.78 5.85 11.07
C TYR A 717 -20.22 7.29 11.06
N VAL A 718 -20.41 8.01 12.16
CA VAL A 718 -19.88 9.35 12.39
C VAL A 718 -18.90 9.28 13.54
N SER A 719 -17.71 9.87 13.39
CA SER A 719 -16.73 9.93 14.47
C SER A 719 -16.95 11.14 15.37
N ALA A 720 -16.64 10.95 16.62
CA ALA A 720 -16.44 12.03 17.57
C ALA A 720 -15.02 11.93 18.16
N PRO A 721 -14.35 13.06 18.43
CA PRO A 721 -13.06 13.04 19.10
C PRO A 721 -13.17 12.33 20.45
N SER A 722 -12.18 11.48 20.78
CA SER A 722 -12.03 10.93 22.11
C SER A 722 -11.11 11.83 22.94
N HIS A 723 -11.42 11.97 24.21
CA HIS A 723 -10.56 12.60 25.19
C HIS A 723 -9.91 11.58 26.14
N THR A 724 -10.18 10.29 25.93
CA THR A 724 -9.63 9.21 26.74
C THR A 724 -8.33 8.70 26.07
N PRO A 725 -7.20 8.82 26.74
CA PRO A 725 -5.93 8.35 26.21
C PRO A 725 -5.86 6.82 26.22
N THR A 726 -5.32 6.23 25.16
CA THR A 726 -4.91 4.85 25.08
C THR A 726 -3.38 4.79 25.10
N SER A 727 -2.82 4.10 26.07
CA SER A 727 -1.38 3.86 26.13
C SER A 727 -0.97 2.74 25.18
N ILE A 728 0.08 2.99 24.41
CA ILE A 728 0.69 2.02 23.50
C ILE A 728 2.04 1.60 24.08
N PRO A 729 2.35 0.31 24.14
CA PRO A 729 3.67 -0.15 24.56
C PRO A 729 4.81 0.47 23.75
N GLU A 730 5.96 0.68 24.38
CA GLU A 730 7.16 1.15 23.67
C GLU A 730 7.52 0.23 22.49
N PRO A 731 7.94 0.79 21.34
CA PRO A 731 8.27 2.19 21.09
C PRO A 731 7.03 3.08 20.78
N GLY A 732 5.83 2.56 20.75
CA GLY A 732 4.61 3.25 20.34
C GLY A 732 4.21 2.93 18.88
N LEU A 733 3.25 3.69 18.35
CA LEU A 733 2.81 3.58 16.96
C LEU A 733 3.64 4.51 16.07
N PRO A 734 4.15 4.01 14.93
CA PRO A 734 5.00 4.79 14.05
C PRO A 734 4.23 5.84 13.26
N PHE A 735 4.92 6.92 12.93
CA PHE A 735 4.54 7.88 11.90
C PHE A 735 5.73 8.17 10.96
N SER A 736 5.45 8.72 9.79
CA SER A 736 6.45 8.93 8.75
C SER A 736 6.36 10.30 8.11
N LEU A 737 7.51 10.80 7.66
CA LEU A 737 7.61 11.94 6.76
C LEU A 737 7.64 11.46 5.31
N VAL A 738 7.11 12.30 4.42
CA VAL A 738 7.12 12.09 2.98
C VAL A 738 7.83 13.24 2.32
N PHE A 739 8.78 12.94 1.47
CA PHE A 739 9.46 13.89 0.59
C PHE A 739 8.92 13.73 -0.83
N ARG A 740 8.59 14.84 -1.49
CA ARG A 740 8.04 14.89 -2.84
C ARG A 740 8.83 15.82 -3.72
N ALA A 741 9.11 15.43 -4.95
CA ALA A 741 9.77 16.27 -5.94
C ALA A 741 9.23 16.05 -7.36
N GLU A 742 9.74 16.83 -8.28
CA GLU A 742 9.48 16.68 -9.70
C GLU A 742 9.85 15.29 -10.22
N PRO A 743 9.22 14.82 -11.31
CA PRO A 743 9.67 13.60 -11.98
C PRO A 743 11.15 13.72 -12.40
N GLY A 744 11.93 12.70 -12.11
CA GLY A 744 13.37 12.68 -12.42
C GLY A 744 14.27 13.29 -11.34
N LYS A 745 13.73 13.61 -10.16
CA LYS A 745 14.46 14.10 -8.99
C LYS A 745 14.57 13.06 -7.87
N GLU A 746 14.55 11.79 -8.24
CA GLU A 746 14.74 10.68 -7.30
C GLU A 746 16.08 10.77 -6.57
N ASP A 747 17.13 11.22 -7.25
CA ASP A 747 18.47 11.43 -6.69
C ASP A 747 18.45 12.47 -5.55
N VAL A 748 17.76 13.59 -5.77
CA VAL A 748 17.57 14.64 -4.76
C VAL A 748 16.83 14.10 -3.55
N LEU A 749 15.72 13.39 -3.78
CA LEU A 749 14.94 12.79 -2.69
C LEU A 749 15.71 11.72 -1.93
N LEU A 750 16.50 10.91 -2.63
CA LEU A 750 17.35 9.88 -2.00
C LEU A 750 18.44 10.52 -1.12
N LYS A 751 19.03 11.63 -1.56
CA LYS A 751 19.96 12.40 -0.74
C LYS A 751 19.29 12.92 0.54
N ILE A 752 18.13 13.55 0.42
CA ILE A 752 17.39 14.10 1.57
C ILE A 752 16.99 12.96 2.53
N ALA A 753 16.38 11.91 2.01
CA ALA A 753 15.89 10.81 2.81
C ALA A 753 17.01 10.03 3.50
N SER A 754 18.12 9.75 2.81
CA SER A 754 19.26 9.05 3.43
C SER A 754 19.99 9.90 4.48
N ALA A 755 20.11 11.23 4.25
CA ALA A 755 20.61 12.14 5.27
C ALA A 755 19.73 12.13 6.52
N TYR A 756 18.41 12.20 6.33
CA TYR A 756 17.45 12.14 7.42
C TYR A 756 17.49 10.79 8.15
N GLU A 757 17.50 9.67 7.42
CA GLU A 757 17.60 8.32 7.99
C GLU A 757 18.86 8.17 8.85
N SER A 758 20.00 8.60 8.33
CA SER A 758 21.28 8.55 9.02
C SER A 758 21.35 9.47 10.25
N ALA A 759 20.70 10.64 10.19
CA ALA A 759 20.65 11.60 11.30
C ALA A 759 19.68 11.16 12.41
N SER A 760 18.50 10.68 12.04
CA SER A 760 17.39 10.45 12.97
C SER A 760 17.34 9.04 13.52
N LYS A 761 17.69 8.03 12.71
CA LYS A 761 17.67 6.59 13.06
C LYS A 761 16.32 6.16 13.66
N ARG A 762 15.22 6.61 13.05
CA ARG A 762 13.87 6.44 13.61
C ARG A 762 13.27 5.05 13.40
N ARG A 763 13.84 4.21 12.51
CA ARG A 763 13.34 2.84 12.42
C ARG A 763 13.74 2.07 13.69
N ILE A 764 12.73 1.52 14.37
CA ILE A 764 12.86 0.58 15.48
C ILE A 764 12.15 -0.70 15.05
N PRO A 765 12.82 -1.86 15.01
CA PRO A 765 12.16 -3.14 14.70
C PRO A 765 11.02 -3.41 15.70
N PRO A 766 9.89 -4.00 15.22
CA PRO A 766 8.80 -4.33 16.14
C PRO A 766 9.27 -5.31 17.24
N PRO A 767 9.14 -4.96 18.53
CA PRO A 767 9.81 -5.69 19.63
C PRO A 767 9.43 -7.16 19.74
N VAL A 768 8.17 -7.49 19.42
CA VAL A 768 7.63 -8.86 19.56
C VAL A 768 8.00 -9.81 18.43
N PHE A 769 8.59 -9.30 17.34
CA PHE A 769 8.96 -10.06 16.15
C PHE A 769 10.50 -10.19 16.01
N GLY A 770 11.17 -10.29 17.12
CA GLY A 770 12.62 -10.45 17.19
C GLY A 770 13.14 -11.75 16.58
N PRO A 771 14.42 -12.08 16.81
CA PRO A 771 15.01 -13.32 16.35
C PRO A 771 14.28 -14.55 16.91
N LEU A 772 14.16 -15.59 16.07
CA LEU A 772 13.68 -16.88 16.54
C LEU A 772 14.68 -17.47 17.54
N PRO A 773 14.21 -18.20 18.56
CA PRO A 773 15.10 -18.98 19.42
C PRO A 773 15.97 -19.90 18.54
N MET A 774 17.29 -19.91 18.79
CA MET A 774 18.16 -20.88 18.13
C MET A 774 17.66 -22.29 18.46
N GLN A 775 17.25 -23.03 17.45
CA GLN A 775 17.00 -24.46 17.64
C GLN A 775 18.33 -25.07 18.09
N SER A 776 18.35 -25.58 19.33
CA SER A 776 19.45 -26.44 19.74
C SER A 776 19.49 -27.58 18.72
N SER A 777 20.61 -27.73 18.03
CA SER A 777 20.84 -28.89 17.16
C SER A 777 20.72 -30.15 18.02
N ALA A 778 19.50 -30.64 18.17
CA ALA A 778 19.29 -31.99 18.63
C ALA A 778 19.85 -32.88 17.54
N ALA A 779 20.96 -33.49 17.82
CA ALA A 779 21.64 -34.45 17.00
C ALA A 779 20.61 -35.45 16.46
N SER A 780 20.40 -35.45 15.16
CA SER A 780 19.78 -36.57 14.47
C SER A 780 20.75 -37.74 14.57
N SER A 781 20.52 -38.63 15.53
CA SER A 781 21.08 -39.98 15.55
C SER A 781 20.32 -40.87 14.55
#